data_493a4e7aef131118d48ac8bca3690493
#
_entry.id   493a4e7aef131118d48ac8bca3690493
#
_cell.length_a   1.000
_cell.length_b   1.000
_cell.length_c   1.000
_cell.angle_alpha   90.00
_cell.angle_beta   90.00
_cell.angle_gamma   90.00
#
_symmetry.space_group_name_H-M   'P 1'
#
loop_
_entity.id
_entity.type
_entity.pdbx_description
1 polymer ?
#
loop_
_entity_poly.entity_id
_entity_poly.type
_entity_poly.pdbx_seq_one_letter_code
_entity_poly.pdbx_strand_id
1 'polypeptide(L)'
;MKQKFFIIIICLIATLKMMAQEFTLQGRVTDDDNNPIELATVSVVSQGKVAFTSLKGEFSMHLHSADSVAVKFSMIGYKTKVRVLRKPRGKQTLQVVLHTDATMLGDVNVTGEKIQSDQTQEIKIKDIKMAPSANGNGVEGIIQQQAGVSTHSELSSQYNVRGGAFDENSVYINNVEVYRPFLVRSGQQEGLSVINPYMVDKIGFSTGGYGAKYGDKMSSALDITYKTLKAKGKKPVVEGSLAASLLGTDAYIGIGTRKLSWLNSVRYKTTSYLLGSLETKGEYKPNYLDYQTYLSYQPNKRWKIDVIGYISDNHYNFEPSDRETSFGTMENVKSFKVFFDGHEKDRFLTYFGTLGITRNITRNTSLSLLGSAFYTKEQEKYDIQGQYWLDQTETSENLGVGTYFEHARNYLSARVMSAKLMLRHKVQKHNVEAAVTLKREHIEENSIEYEMRDSAGYSVPHTGKDLYMIYSMKSRNELNANRMETYIQDTYRFSGGTADSTGNGQTHYTLNYGVRMSHWNFNRETILSPRISLAIIPANHENTTLRLAAGLYYQAPFFKELRDTTTVNGVTVASLNEKIKSQRSIHFIAGYDYRFRMNDQRFKFSAEAYYKALSNIVPYSVSNVKVVYYGQNECSGHAAGLDFKLYGEFVPGTDSWLSLSLMDTKMKLNGKSIPLPTDQRYAVNLFFTDYFPGSRKWRMSLKLVFADGLPFAAPHKELETNSFRATAYRRADIGMSYQLLDNSRREKKTFLKNVTLGVDCLNLFGIDNVNSYYWVTDVTSQQYAVPNYLTGRQLNARVLLEF
;
A
#
# COMPACT_ATOMS: atom_id res chain seq x y z
N MET A 1 54.69 -53.45 -41.72
CA MET A 1 54.64 -52.80 -40.42
C MET A 1 55.22 -51.38 -40.45
N LYS A 2 56.23 -50.99 -41.18
CA LYS A 2 56.85 -49.65 -41.10
C LYS A 2 55.97 -48.50 -41.63
N GLN A 3 55.10 -48.73 -42.69
CA GLN A 3 54.22 -47.70 -43.18
C GLN A 3 53.02 -47.33 -42.22
N LYS A 4 52.53 -48.29 -41.48
CA LYS A 4 51.43 -47.98 -40.49
C LYS A 4 51.92 -47.21 -39.30
N PHE A 5 53.19 -47.39 -38.92
CA PHE A 5 53.84 -46.64 -37.81
C PHE A 5 54.11 -45.15 -38.17
N PHE A 6 54.42 -44.90 -39.47
CA PHE A 6 54.64 -43.53 -39.96
C PHE A 6 53.36 -42.71 -40.05
N ILE A 7 52.21 -43.32 -40.41
CA ILE A 7 50.92 -42.66 -40.40
C ILE A 7 50.45 -42.34 -39.01
N ILE A 8 50.68 -43.24 -38.03
CA ILE A 8 50.34 -42.98 -36.63
C ILE A 8 51.20 -41.83 -36.05
N ILE A 9 52.46 -41.74 -36.40
CA ILE A 9 53.32 -40.63 -35.94
C ILE A 9 52.92 -39.30 -36.63
N ILE A 10 52.51 -39.29 -37.88
CA ILE A 10 51.98 -38.07 -38.55
C ILE A 10 50.65 -37.65 -37.97
N CYS A 11 49.75 -38.58 -37.62
CA CYS A 11 48.54 -38.28 -36.94
C CYS A 11 48.79 -37.78 -35.51
N LEU A 12 49.74 -38.28 -34.79
CA LEU A 12 50.12 -37.81 -33.46
C LEU A 12 50.79 -36.42 -33.47
N ILE A 13 51.55 -36.10 -34.53
CA ILE A 13 52.18 -34.78 -34.75
C ILE A 13 51.13 -33.77 -35.22
N ALA A 14 50.08 -34.20 -35.93
CA ALA A 14 48.97 -33.35 -36.35
C ALA A 14 48.07 -32.99 -35.16
N THR A 15 47.93 -33.86 -34.17
CA THR A 15 47.14 -33.57 -32.93
C THR A 15 47.84 -32.65 -31.94
N LEU A 16 49.19 -32.53 -32.04
CA LEU A 16 49.99 -31.63 -31.18
C LEU A 16 50.03 -30.15 -31.61
N LYS A 17 49.40 -29.81 -32.77
CA LYS A 17 49.30 -28.42 -33.25
C LYS A 17 47.98 -27.71 -32.93
N MET A 18 47.09 -28.32 -32.19
CA MET A 18 45.92 -27.64 -31.65
C MET A 18 46.10 -27.08 -30.26
N MET A 19 47.22 -26.44 -29.98
CA MET A 19 47.32 -25.53 -28.83
C MET A 19 46.47 -24.30 -29.16
N ALA A 20 45.33 -24.16 -28.49
CA ALA A 20 44.48 -22.97 -28.57
C ALA A 20 45.35 -21.74 -28.30
N GLN A 21 45.60 -20.94 -29.32
CA GLN A 21 46.43 -19.74 -29.25
C GLN A 21 45.69 -18.75 -28.36
N GLU A 22 46.30 -18.36 -27.25
CA GLU A 22 45.74 -17.37 -26.30
C GLU A 22 45.96 -15.95 -26.84
N PHE A 23 45.01 -15.06 -26.58
CA PHE A 23 45.14 -13.63 -26.84
C PHE A 23 44.63 -12.81 -25.67
N THR A 24 45.16 -11.62 -25.49
CA THR A 24 44.65 -10.67 -24.46
C THR A 24 43.75 -9.64 -25.12
N LEU A 25 42.50 -9.57 -24.67
CA LEU A 25 41.57 -8.54 -25.08
C LEU A 25 41.52 -7.46 -24.01
N GLN A 26 41.84 -6.22 -24.36
CA GLN A 26 41.75 -5.06 -23.53
C GLN A 26 41.00 -3.93 -24.21
N GLY A 27 40.53 -2.95 -23.47
CA GLY A 27 39.89 -1.80 -24.08
C GLY A 27 39.25 -0.87 -23.08
N ARG A 28 38.49 0.05 -23.62
CA ARG A 28 37.74 1.05 -22.83
C ARG A 28 36.31 1.12 -23.33
N VAL A 29 35.40 1.22 -22.37
CA VAL A 29 33.96 1.40 -22.63
C VAL A 29 33.55 2.79 -22.18
N THR A 30 32.87 3.55 -23.05
CA THR A 30 32.43 4.93 -22.80
C THR A 30 30.94 5.07 -23.18
N ASP A 31 30.31 6.14 -22.71
CA ASP A 31 28.99 6.57 -23.16
C ASP A 31 29.04 7.48 -24.42
N ASP A 32 27.89 8.00 -24.84
CA ASP A 32 27.76 8.90 -25.99
C ASP A 32 28.50 10.25 -25.82
N ASP A 33 28.75 10.67 -24.58
CA ASP A 33 29.44 11.90 -24.21
C ASP A 33 30.93 11.63 -23.88
N ASN A 34 31.45 10.42 -24.24
CA ASN A 34 32.80 9.97 -24.02
C ASN A 34 33.22 9.83 -22.53
N ASN A 35 32.24 9.80 -21.59
CA ASN A 35 32.53 9.51 -20.19
C ASN A 35 32.78 8.00 -20.02
N PRO A 36 33.72 7.59 -19.14
CA PRO A 36 33.98 6.19 -18.88
C PRO A 36 32.77 5.55 -18.18
N ILE A 37 32.43 4.34 -18.62
CA ILE A 37 31.39 3.53 -17.96
C ILE A 37 32.05 2.53 -17.04
N GLU A 38 31.89 2.73 -15.74
CA GLU A 38 32.34 1.83 -14.69
C GLU A 38 31.42 0.62 -14.57
N LEU A 39 31.97 -0.56 -14.21
CA LEU A 39 31.24 -1.81 -14.00
C LEU A 39 30.41 -2.30 -15.21
N ALA A 40 30.73 -1.85 -16.42
CA ALA A 40 30.18 -2.45 -17.61
C ALA A 40 30.64 -3.91 -17.72
N THR A 41 29.71 -4.81 -17.96
CA THR A 41 30.00 -6.24 -18.12
C THR A 41 30.51 -6.50 -19.52
N VAL A 42 31.69 -7.08 -19.60
CA VAL A 42 32.32 -7.57 -20.83
C VAL A 42 32.33 -9.09 -20.77
N SER A 43 31.55 -9.77 -21.61
CA SER A 43 31.39 -11.22 -21.55
C SER A 43 31.63 -11.90 -22.89
N VAL A 44 32.29 -13.07 -22.83
CA VAL A 44 32.45 -13.98 -23.94
C VAL A 44 31.78 -15.29 -23.60
N VAL A 45 30.51 -15.42 -24.04
CA VAL A 45 29.63 -16.54 -23.64
C VAL A 45 30.23 -17.88 -24.12
N SER A 46 30.81 -17.95 -25.30
CA SER A 46 31.41 -19.19 -25.84
C SER A 46 32.60 -19.73 -25.04
N GLN A 47 33.20 -18.90 -24.15
CA GLN A 47 34.34 -19.29 -23.34
C GLN A 47 34.03 -19.15 -21.82
N GLY A 48 32.80 -18.77 -21.43
CA GLY A 48 32.40 -18.60 -20.03
C GLY A 48 33.18 -17.50 -19.29
N LYS A 49 33.81 -16.57 -20.02
CA LYS A 49 34.64 -15.51 -19.42
C LYS A 49 33.86 -14.21 -19.27
N VAL A 50 34.01 -13.56 -18.12
CA VAL A 50 33.41 -12.26 -17.80
C VAL A 50 34.44 -11.36 -17.15
N ALA A 51 34.47 -10.08 -17.54
CA ALA A 51 35.24 -9.02 -16.87
C ALA A 51 34.35 -7.79 -16.69
N PHE A 52 34.71 -6.92 -15.74
CA PHE A 52 34.04 -5.64 -15.50
C PHE A 52 34.99 -4.49 -15.81
N THR A 53 34.45 -3.37 -16.23
CA THR A 53 35.24 -2.17 -16.47
C THR A 53 35.55 -1.45 -15.16
N SER A 54 36.75 -0.88 -15.07
CA SER A 54 37.23 -0.07 -13.96
C SER A 54 36.56 1.32 -13.92
N LEU A 55 36.85 2.14 -12.89
CA LEU A 55 36.45 3.56 -12.77
C LEU A 55 36.81 4.40 -14.01
N LYS A 56 37.85 4.00 -14.78
CA LYS A 56 38.26 4.65 -16.02
C LYS A 56 37.60 4.03 -17.26
N GLY A 57 36.66 3.08 -17.05
CA GLY A 57 36.00 2.34 -18.12
C GLY A 57 36.87 1.28 -18.79
N GLU A 58 38.04 0.95 -18.24
CA GLU A 58 39.00 0.03 -18.83
C GLU A 58 38.74 -1.41 -18.41
N PHE A 59 39.00 -2.36 -19.32
CA PHE A 59 38.90 -3.79 -19.07
C PHE A 59 40.05 -4.56 -19.70
N SER A 60 40.35 -5.72 -19.15
CA SER A 60 41.32 -6.66 -19.70
C SER A 60 40.92 -8.09 -19.39
N MET A 61 41.03 -9.01 -20.36
CA MET A 61 40.74 -10.42 -20.22
C MET A 61 41.61 -11.30 -21.13
N HIS A 62 41.99 -12.49 -20.61
CA HIS A 62 42.66 -13.51 -21.38
C HIS A 62 41.70 -14.52 -21.96
N LEU A 63 41.74 -14.71 -23.27
CA LEU A 63 40.82 -15.50 -24.06
C LEU A 63 41.57 -16.46 -24.99
N HIS A 64 40.90 -17.57 -25.33
CA HIS A 64 41.43 -18.47 -26.36
C HIS A 64 40.99 -18.00 -27.76
N SER A 65 41.92 -18.04 -28.69
CA SER A 65 41.64 -17.70 -30.12
C SER A 65 40.76 -18.77 -30.76
N ALA A 66 39.74 -18.31 -31.46
CA ALA A 66 38.86 -19.12 -32.29
C ALA A 66 38.64 -18.42 -33.65
N ASP A 67 38.04 -19.07 -34.61
CA ASP A 67 37.71 -18.46 -35.91
C ASP A 67 36.88 -17.18 -35.78
N SER A 68 36.02 -17.15 -34.78
CA SER A 68 35.32 -15.95 -34.35
C SER A 68 35.06 -15.95 -32.83
N VAL A 69 35.28 -14.82 -32.16
CA VAL A 69 35.02 -14.60 -30.75
C VAL A 69 34.03 -13.45 -30.60
N ALA A 70 32.83 -13.73 -30.19
CA ALA A 70 31.80 -12.74 -29.95
C ALA A 70 31.91 -12.20 -28.50
N VAL A 71 32.24 -10.91 -28.41
CA VAL A 71 32.36 -10.19 -27.14
C VAL A 71 31.12 -9.32 -26.93
N LYS A 72 30.41 -9.57 -25.89
CA LYS A 72 29.18 -8.83 -25.51
C LYS A 72 29.53 -7.79 -24.45
N PHE A 73 29.17 -6.54 -24.70
CA PHE A 73 29.29 -5.41 -23.80
C PHE A 73 27.90 -5.02 -23.34
N SER A 74 27.67 -5.03 -22.04
CA SER A 74 26.37 -4.66 -21.48
C SER A 74 26.55 -3.86 -20.19
N MET A 75 25.74 -2.83 -20.06
CA MET A 75 25.59 -2.04 -18.84
C MET A 75 24.14 -1.61 -18.71
N ILE A 76 23.67 -1.54 -17.49
CA ILE A 76 22.29 -1.11 -17.20
C ILE A 76 22.10 0.35 -17.62
N GLY A 77 21.03 0.61 -18.37
CA GLY A 77 20.77 1.93 -18.96
C GLY A 77 21.41 2.15 -20.33
N TYR A 78 22.12 1.15 -20.88
CA TYR A 78 22.76 1.22 -22.19
C TYR A 78 22.34 0.05 -23.11
N LYS A 79 22.29 0.32 -24.40
CA LYS A 79 22.04 -0.73 -25.39
C LYS A 79 23.20 -1.71 -25.44
N THR A 80 22.89 -2.99 -25.27
CA THR A 80 23.88 -4.06 -25.38
C THR A 80 24.54 -4.04 -26.76
N LYS A 81 25.86 -4.08 -26.76
CA LYS A 81 26.65 -4.11 -28.00
C LYS A 81 27.45 -5.40 -28.10
N VAL A 82 27.44 -6.03 -29.26
CA VAL A 82 28.24 -7.22 -29.52
C VAL A 82 29.30 -6.88 -30.59
N ARG A 83 30.54 -7.28 -30.33
CA ARG A 83 31.64 -7.17 -31.27
C ARG A 83 32.18 -8.58 -31.59
N VAL A 84 32.31 -8.90 -32.85
CA VAL A 84 32.87 -10.17 -33.29
C VAL A 84 34.29 -9.94 -33.74
N LEU A 85 35.25 -10.60 -33.07
CA LEU A 85 36.66 -10.64 -33.46
C LEU A 85 36.89 -11.89 -34.33
N ARG A 86 37.45 -11.73 -35.50
CA ARG A 86 37.80 -12.85 -36.38
C ARG A 86 39.28 -13.20 -36.20
N LYS A 87 39.54 -14.47 -35.86
CA LYS A 87 40.87 -15.04 -35.65
C LYS A 87 41.80 -14.13 -34.82
N PRO A 88 41.36 -13.67 -33.62
CA PRO A 88 42.15 -12.74 -32.84
C PRO A 88 43.45 -13.37 -32.35
N ARG A 89 44.57 -12.64 -32.46
CA ARG A 89 45.92 -13.06 -32.00
C ARG A 89 46.60 -11.95 -31.26
N GLY A 90 47.50 -12.32 -30.28
CA GLY A 90 48.27 -11.38 -29.54
C GLY A 90 47.43 -10.44 -28.67
N LYS A 91 47.71 -9.15 -28.65
CA LYS A 91 47.03 -8.14 -27.85
C LYS A 91 46.04 -7.39 -28.74
N GLN A 92 44.73 -7.50 -28.40
CA GLN A 92 43.64 -6.82 -29.11
C GLN A 92 43.12 -5.69 -28.25
N THR A 93 42.98 -4.48 -28.81
CA THR A 93 42.42 -3.31 -28.06
C THR A 93 41.12 -2.88 -28.71
N LEU A 94 40.07 -2.74 -27.92
CA LEU A 94 38.75 -2.27 -28.34
C LEU A 94 38.34 -0.99 -27.62
N GLN A 95 37.90 -0.03 -28.41
CA GLN A 95 37.11 1.11 -27.86
C GLN A 95 35.64 0.87 -28.20
N VAL A 96 34.80 0.90 -27.18
CA VAL A 96 33.39 0.57 -27.28
C VAL A 96 32.55 1.69 -26.68
N VAL A 97 31.76 2.35 -27.54
CA VAL A 97 30.77 3.31 -27.07
C VAL A 97 29.44 2.54 -26.89
N LEU A 98 28.88 2.58 -25.73
CA LEU A 98 27.54 2.11 -25.44
C LEU A 98 26.57 3.29 -25.49
N HIS A 99 25.56 3.17 -26.35
CA HIS A 99 24.52 4.18 -26.49
C HIS A 99 23.49 4.06 -25.38
N THR A 100 23.09 5.18 -24.78
CA THR A 100 22.04 5.21 -23.78
C THR A 100 20.75 4.59 -24.31
N ASP A 101 20.19 3.62 -23.62
CA ASP A 101 18.89 3.03 -23.96
C ASP A 101 17.78 3.83 -23.30
N ALA A 102 17.20 4.77 -24.05
CA ALA A 102 16.11 5.61 -23.56
C ALA A 102 14.83 4.81 -23.22
N THR A 103 14.70 3.59 -23.74
CA THR A 103 13.59 2.68 -23.40
C THR A 103 13.82 1.92 -22.10
N MET A 104 15.07 1.77 -21.65
CA MET A 104 15.40 1.20 -20.34
C MET A 104 15.49 2.25 -19.22
N LEU A 105 15.52 3.55 -19.52
CA LEU A 105 15.56 4.64 -18.55
C LEU A 105 14.21 4.85 -17.81
N GLY A 106 13.15 4.14 -18.20
CA GLY A 106 11.91 4.04 -17.43
C GLY A 106 11.95 3.01 -16.32
N ASP A 107 12.92 2.05 -16.29
CA ASP A 107 12.74 0.86 -15.48
C ASP A 107 13.95 0.27 -14.78
N VAL A 108 15.10 0.85 -14.84
CA VAL A 108 16.24 0.33 -14.10
C VAL A 108 17.03 1.47 -13.46
N ASN A 109 16.51 2.03 -12.39
CA ASN A 109 17.37 2.57 -11.36
C ASN A 109 17.85 1.41 -10.48
N VAL A 110 18.78 0.62 -11.00
CA VAL A 110 19.70 -0.13 -10.14
C VAL A 110 20.88 0.78 -9.81
N THR A 111 20.63 1.93 -9.26
CA THR A 111 21.44 2.41 -8.16
C THR A 111 21.27 1.35 -7.10
N GLY A 112 22.37 0.76 -6.62
CA GLY A 112 22.32 -0.24 -5.58
C GLY A 112 21.27 0.21 -4.57
N GLU A 113 20.29 -0.65 -4.29
CA GLU A 113 19.12 -0.32 -3.46
C GLU A 113 19.65 0.46 -2.28
N LYS A 114 19.35 1.76 -2.21
CA LYS A 114 19.77 2.58 -1.07
C LYS A 114 19.12 1.93 0.12
N ILE A 115 19.92 1.22 0.90
CA ILE A 115 19.45 0.53 2.08
C ILE A 115 18.85 1.59 2.96
N GLN A 116 17.55 1.58 3.03
CA GLN A 116 16.81 2.46 3.89
C GLN A 116 16.84 1.81 5.26
N SER A 117 17.47 2.46 6.22
CA SER A 117 17.52 2.00 7.59
C SER A 117 16.18 2.13 8.31
N ASP A 118 15.30 2.97 7.80
CA ASP A 118 14.00 3.31 8.40
C ASP A 118 12.87 2.33 8.07
N GLN A 119 13.21 1.07 7.75
CA GLN A 119 12.25 0.00 7.43
C GLN A 119 11.29 0.33 6.27
N THR A 120 11.57 1.36 5.49
CA THR A 120 10.74 1.74 4.34
C THR A 120 11.08 0.85 3.14
N GLN A 121 10.09 0.20 2.58
CA GLN A 121 10.18 -0.59 1.35
C GLN A 121 9.69 0.25 0.17
N GLU A 122 10.44 0.26 -0.93
CA GLU A 122 9.99 0.87 -2.18
C GLU A 122 9.12 -0.13 -2.96
N ILE A 123 7.91 0.29 -3.34
CA ILE A 123 6.96 -0.50 -4.12
C ILE A 123 6.92 0.03 -5.55
N LYS A 124 7.02 -0.86 -6.53
CA LYS A 124 7.01 -0.49 -7.95
C LYS A 124 5.59 -0.25 -8.47
N ILE A 125 5.42 0.85 -9.21
CA ILE A 125 4.11 1.30 -9.70
C ILE A 125 3.59 0.45 -10.88
N LYS A 126 4.47 -0.22 -11.63
CA LYS A 126 4.08 -1.03 -12.79
C LYS A 126 3.02 -2.08 -12.47
N ASP A 127 3.12 -2.66 -11.28
CA ASP A 127 2.27 -3.77 -10.86
C ASP A 127 0.86 -3.30 -10.54
N ILE A 128 0.69 -2.03 -10.14
CA ILE A 128 -0.60 -1.43 -9.77
C ILE A 128 -1.56 -1.35 -10.96
N LYS A 129 -1.07 -0.93 -12.13
CA LYS A 129 -1.90 -0.67 -13.32
C LYS A 129 -2.54 -1.94 -13.90
N MET A 130 -1.98 -3.10 -13.60
CA MET A 130 -2.35 -4.37 -14.25
C MET A 130 -2.94 -5.41 -13.30
N ALA A 131 -2.92 -5.15 -12.00
CA ALA A 131 -3.46 -6.06 -11.00
C ALA A 131 -5.00 -6.11 -11.06
N PRO A 132 -5.64 -7.29 -11.01
CA PRO A 132 -7.08 -7.38 -10.87
C PRO A 132 -7.50 -6.79 -9.51
N SER A 133 -8.49 -5.92 -9.50
CA SER A 133 -8.94 -5.23 -8.30
C SER A 133 -10.42 -4.89 -8.34
N ALA A 134 -11.15 -5.29 -7.29
CA ALA A 134 -12.55 -4.92 -7.10
C ALA A 134 -12.72 -3.45 -6.69
N ASN A 135 -11.69 -2.90 -6.02
CA ASN A 135 -11.71 -1.50 -5.57
C ASN A 135 -11.08 -0.51 -6.57
N GLY A 136 -10.88 -0.94 -7.82
CA GLY A 136 -10.13 -0.18 -8.83
C GLY A 136 -8.62 -0.31 -8.62
N ASN A 137 -7.82 0.21 -9.56
CA ASN A 137 -6.36 0.10 -9.55
C ASN A 137 -5.70 1.09 -8.58
N GLY A 138 -6.10 1.05 -7.30
CA GLY A 138 -5.55 1.91 -6.25
C GLY A 138 -4.19 1.43 -5.72
N VAL A 139 -3.40 2.35 -5.17
CA VAL A 139 -2.15 2.03 -4.48
C VAL A 139 -2.40 1.12 -3.29
N GLU A 140 -3.50 1.32 -2.59
CA GLU A 140 -3.89 0.53 -1.40
C GLU A 140 -4.10 -0.95 -1.74
N GLY A 141 -4.59 -1.27 -2.92
CA GLY A 141 -4.74 -2.66 -3.36
C GLY A 141 -3.42 -3.44 -3.42
N ILE A 142 -2.31 -2.77 -3.72
CA ILE A 142 -0.96 -3.36 -3.66
C ILE A 142 -0.42 -3.36 -2.22
N ILE A 143 -0.72 -2.32 -1.42
CA ILE A 143 -0.36 -2.29 0.00
C ILE A 143 -1.01 -3.46 0.74
N GLN A 144 -2.27 -3.76 0.49
CA GLN A 144 -3.01 -4.88 1.08
C GLN A 144 -2.38 -6.26 0.78
N GLN A 145 -1.51 -6.37 -0.23
CA GLN A 145 -0.79 -7.60 -0.58
C GLN A 145 0.61 -7.69 0.07
N GLN A 146 1.02 -6.69 0.85
CA GLN A 146 2.33 -6.69 1.50
C GLN A 146 2.31 -7.56 2.76
N ALA A 147 3.49 -8.06 3.15
CA ALA A 147 3.66 -8.75 4.42
C ALA A 147 3.37 -7.80 5.60
N GLY A 148 2.72 -8.29 6.65
CA GLY A 148 2.29 -7.49 7.80
C GLY A 148 1.03 -6.66 7.56
N VAL A 149 0.40 -6.76 6.38
CA VAL A 149 -0.84 -6.06 6.05
C VAL A 149 -1.98 -7.05 5.95
N SER A 150 -3.11 -6.70 6.54
CA SER A 150 -4.33 -7.49 6.52
C SER A 150 -5.53 -6.66 6.04
N THR A 151 -6.46 -7.36 5.40
CA THR A 151 -7.75 -6.83 4.98
C THR A 151 -8.80 -7.93 5.03
N HIS A 152 -10.04 -7.55 5.23
CA HIS A 152 -11.20 -8.46 5.27
C HIS A 152 -12.28 -8.11 4.26
N SER A 153 -12.07 -7.04 3.49
CA SER A 153 -13.05 -6.57 2.50
C SER A 153 -12.36 -6.08 1.24
N GLU A 154 -12.80 -6.56 0.10
CA GLU A 154 -12.37 -6.08 -1.21
C GLU A 154 -13.04 -4.76 -1.62
N LEU A 155 -14.07 -4.34 -0.91
CA LEU A 155 -14.80 -3.10 -1.18
C LEU A 155 -14.16 -1.88 -0.52
N SER A 156 -13.23 -2.10 0.42
CA SER A 156 -12.57 -1.06 1.19
C SER A 156 -11.14 -0.78 0.71
N SER A 157 -10.75 0.49 0.72
CA SER A 157 -9.36 0.94 0.56
C SER A 157 -8.58 0.89 1.87
N GLN A 158 -9.25 0.70 2.99
CA GLN A 158 -8.63 0.57 4.31
C GLN A 158 -7.78 -0.69 4.41
N TYR A 159 -6.74 -0.62 5.21
CA TYR A 159 -5.89 -1.75 5.53
C TYR A 159 -5.39 -1.66 6.98
N ASN A 160 -5.21 -2.80 7.58
CA ASN A 160 -4.67 -2.94 8.93
C ASN A 160 -3.21 -3.38 8.85
N VAL A 161 -2.35 -2.87 9.73
CA VAL A 161 -0.93 -3.20 9.69
C VAL A 161 -0.47 -3.71 11.05
N ARG A 162 -0.04 -4.97 11.09
CA ARG A 162 0.49 -5.62 12.29
C ARG A 162 -0.41 -5.39 13.51
N GLY A 163 -1.70 -5.68 13.32
CA GLY A 163 -2.71 -5.57 14.35
C GLY A 163 -3.22 -4.16 14.65
N GLY A 164 -2.64 -3.13 14.07
CA GLY A 164 -3.18 -1.79 14.19
C GLY A 164 -4.34 -1.53 13.23
N ALA A 165 -5.28 -0.68 13.63
CA ALA A 165 -6.45 -0.31 12.86
C ALA A 165 -6.08 0.61 11.67
N PHE A 166 -7.02 0.78 10.73
CA PHE A 166 -6.81 1.59 9.53
C PHE A 166 -6.46 3.06 9.84
N ASP A 167 -6.95 3.61 10.92
CA ASP A 167 -6.69 4.98 11.38
C ASP A 167 -5.30 5.16 12.00
N GLU A 168 -4.60 4.06 12.30
CA GLU A 168 -3.22 4.07 12.77
C GLU A 168 -2.18 4.17 11.63
N ASN A 169 -2.62 4.35 10.40
CA ASN A 169 -1.76 4.47 9.22
C ASN A 169 -1.62 5.93 8.80
N SER A 170 -0.39 6.39 8.58
CA SER A 170 -0.11 7.72 8.04
C SER A 170 0.10 7.68 6.54
N VAL A 171 -0.41 8.68 5.83
CA VAL A 171 -0.21 8.86 4.39
C VAL A 171 0.39 10.24 4.15
N TYR A 172 1.50 10.26 3.43
CA TYR A 172 2.20 11.48 3.02
C TYR A 172 2.23 11.60 1.50
N ILE A 173 1.98 12.79 0.98
CA ILE A 173 2.16 13.11 -0.44
C ILE A 173 3.14 14.27 -0.54
N ASN A 174 4.30 14.05 -1.18
CA ASN A 174 5.37 15.06 -1.32
C ASN A 174 5.76 15.72 0.02
N ASN A 175 5.93 14.93 1.09
CA ASN A 175 6.26 15.33 2.47
C ASN A 175 5.14 16.08 3.23
N VAL A 176 3.94 16.18 2.69
CA VAL A 176 2.77 16.74 3.37
C VAL A 176 1.87 15.60 3.81
N GLU A 177 1.49 15.58 5.08
CA GLU A 177 0.56 14.60 5.63
C GLU A 177 -0.86 14.87 5.11
N VAL A 178 -1.55 13.80 4.69
CA VAL A 178 -2.98 13.84 4.39
C VAL A 178 -3.74 13.59 5.69
N TYR A 179 -4.52 14.56 6.13
CA TYR A 179 -5.14 14.55 7.46
C TYR A 179 -6.08 13.34 7.69
N ARG A 180 -6.94 13.02 6.73
CA ARG A 180 -7.84 11.86 6.79
C ARG A 180 -7.79 11.10 5.46
N PRO A 181 -6.80 10.24 5.26
CA PRO A 181 -6.67 9.50 4.01
C PRO A 181 -7.76 8.45 3.82
N PHE A 182 -8.35 7.97 4.93
CA PHE A 182 -9.44 7.01 4.95
C PHE A 182 -10.64 7.59 5.68
N LEU A 183 -11.83 7.37 5.14
CA LEU A 183 -13.09 7.78 5.77
C LEU A 183 -13.52 6.73 6.78
N VAL A 184 -13.99 7.16 7.95
CA VAL A 184 -14.63 6.28 8.93
C VAL A 184 -16.10 6.20 8.56
N ARG A 185 -16.54 5.05 8.10
CA ARG A 185 -17.89 4.83 7.59
C ARG A 185 -18.73 3.89 8.44
N SER A 186 -20.01 4.02 8.23
CA SER A 186 -21.03 3.06 8.65
C SER A 186 -21.62 2.23 7.49
N GLY A 187 -21.27 2.54 6.22
CA GLY A 187 -21.80 1.87 5.04
C GLY A 187 -20.95 0.73 4.48
N GLN A 188 -21.47 0.06 3.45
CA GLN A 188 -20.87 -1.14 2.83
C GLN A 188 -19.61 -0.83 2.03
N GLN A 189 -19.41 0.39 1.56
CA GLN A 189 -18.28 0.76 0.72
C GLN A 189 -17.79 2.18 0.96
N GLU A 190 -16.48 2.36 0.80
CA GLU A 190 -15.81 3.65 0.85
C GLU A 190 -15.63 4.26 -0.53
N GLY A 191 -15.38 5.58 -0.54
CA GLY A 191 -15.05 6.33 -1.74
C GLY A 191 -13.70 6.00 -2.35
N LEU A 192 -13.25 6.84 -3.28
CA LEU A 192 -11.94 6.73 -3.90
C LEU A 192 -10.82 7.00 -2.89
N SER A 193 -9.72 6.24 -3.03
CA SER A 193 -8.44 6.58 -2.38
C SER A 193 -7.98 7.98 -2.79
N VAL A 194 -7.39 8.71 -1.84
CA VAL A 194 -6.78 10.01 -2.11
C VAL A 194 -5.59 9.93 -3.10
N ILE A 195 -4.99 8.74 -3.24
CA ILE A 195 -3.80 8.54 -4.08
C ILE A 195 -4.19 8.14 -5.49
N ASN A 196 -3.77 8.94 -6.48
CA ASN A 196 -3.94 8.59 -7.88
C ASN A 196 -2.69 7.90 -8.44
N PRO A 197 -2.73 6.61 -8.82
CA PRO A 197 -1.56 5.84 -9.25
C PRO A 197 -0.91 6.37 -10.54
N TYR A 198 -1.66 7.06 -11.40
CA TYR A 198 -1.10 7.64 -12.63
C TYR A 198 -0.18 8.84 -12.38
N MET A 199 -0.34 9.53 -11.25
CA MET A 199 0.48 10.67 -10.85
C MET A 199 1.71 10.28 -10.02
N VAL A 200 1.77 9.03 -9.52
CA VAL A 200 2.81 8.58 -8.59
C VAL A 200 4.11 8.22 -9.31
N ASP A 201 5.25 8.65 -8.77
CA ASP A 201 6.61 8.25 -9.17
C ASP A 201 7.18 7.18 -8.23
N LYS A 202 7.04 7.40 -6.90
CA LYS A 202 7.59 6.52 -5.87
C LYS A 202 6.60 6.27 -4.75
N ILE A 203 6.61 5.04 -4.25
CA ILE A 203 5.84 4.60 -3.10
C ILE A 203 6.82 4.03 -2.10
N GLY A 204 6.93 4.68 -0.94
CA GLY A 204 7.64 4.16 0.22
C GLY A 204 6.62 3.67 1.25
N PHE A 205 6.71 2.42 1.67
CA PHE A 205 5.82 1.85 2.67
C PHE A 205 6.59 1.22 3.82
N SER A 206 6.21 1.53 5.06
CA SER A 206 6.79 0.96 6.26
C SER A 206 5.69 0.38 7.15
N THR A 207 5.85 -0.87 7.56
CA THR A 207 4.96 -1.60 8.48
C THR A 207 5.32 -1.42 9.96
N GLY A 208 6.11 -0.41 10.27
CA GLY A 208 6.62 -0.08 11.60
C GLY A 208 8.11 0.23 11.59
N GLY A 209 8.66 0.75 12.68
CA GLY A 209 10.08 1.11 12.76
C GLY A 209 10.47 2.32 11.90
N TYR A 210 9.53 3.10 11.42
CA TYR A 210 9.77 4.27 10.58
C TYR A 210 10.36 5.45 11.37
N GLY A 211 11.12 6.30 10.66
CA GLY A 211 11.85 7.42 11.24
C GLY A 211 10.99 8.54 11.85
N ALA A 212 11.62 9.47 12.58
CA ALA A 212 10.96 10.55 13.32
C ALA A 212 10.25 11.59 12.42
N LYS A 213 10.56 11.63 11.12
CA LYS A 213 9.87 12.49 10.14
C LYS A 213 8.38 12.17 9.99
N TYR A 214 7.98 10.92 10.22
CA TYR A 214 6.58 10.48 10.20
C TYR A 214 6.00 10.53 11.61
N GLY A 215 4.84 11.14 11.78
CA GLY A 215 4.27 11.42 13.10
C GLY A 215 2.91 10.81 13.35
N ASP A 216 2.58 10.82 14.62
CA ASP A 216 1.24 10.72 15.18
C ASP A 216 0.38 9.53 14.75
N LYS A 217 1.02 8.42 14.38
CA LYS A 217 0.42 7.13 14.01
C LYS A 217 1.25 5.98 14.59
N MET A 218 0.60 4.85 14.90
CA MET A 218 1.22 3.74 15.61
C MET A 218 1.53 2.52 14.72
N SER A 219 1.01 2.47 13.50
CA SER A 219 1.12 1.23 12.72
C SER A 219 1.96 1.35 11.46
N SER A 220 1.63 2.21 10.53
CA SER A 220 2.40 2.31 9.29
C SER A 220 2.59 3.74 8.78
N ALA A 221 3.54 3.87 7.86
CA ALA A 221 3.75 5.11 7.10
C ALA A 221 3.82 4.80 5.61
N LEU A 222 2.97 5.49 4.83
CA LEU A 222 2.92 5.44 3.37
C LEU A 222 3.38 6.79 2.83
N ASP A 223 4.52 6.82 2.13
CA ASP A 223 5.16 8.04 1.60
C ASP A 223 5.10 8.03 0.07
N ILE A 224 4.31 8.92 -0.49
CA ILE A 224 4.04 9.04 -1.92
C ILE A 224 4.78 10.23 -2.49
N THR A 225 5.51 10.00 -3.57
CA THR A 225 6.11 11.08 -4.37
C THR A 225 5.45 11.13 -5.73
N TYR A 226 4.93 12.28 -6.13
CA TYR A 226 4.36 12.49 -7.46
C TYR A 226 5.43 12.70 -8.52
N LYS A 227 5.14 12.29 -9.75
CA LYS A 227 6.00 12.42 -10.91
C LYS A 227 6.37 13.88 -11.21
N THR A 228 7.55 14.08 -11.76
CA THR A 228 7.95 15.38 -12.33
C THR A 228 8.44 15.15 -13.76
N LEU A 229 7.68 15.63 -14.74
CA LEU A 229 8.03 15.52 -16.14
C LEU A 229 9.00 16.62 -16.52
N LYS A 230 10.14 16.27 -17.12
CA LYS A 230 11.14 17.24 -17.58
C LYS A 230 11.49 17.01 -19.05
N ALA A 231 11.32 18.04 -19.87
CA ALA A 231 11.76 18.03 -21.25
C ALA A 231 13.29 18.12 -21.34
N LYS A 232 13.93 17.21 -22.05
CA LYS A 232 15.38 17.27 -22.36
C LYS A 232 15.70 18.34 -23.43
N GLY A 233 14.75 18.67 -24.32
CA GLY A 233 14.87 19.63 -25.42
C GLY A 233 14.01 20.90 -25.24
N LYS A 234 13.81 21.63 -26.35
CA LYS A 234 12.93 22.81 -26.40
C LYS A 234 11.44 22.43 -26.42
N LYS A 235 11.09 21.25 -26.99
CA LYS A 235 9.69 20.80 -27.09
C LYS A 235 9.22 20.25 -25.75
N PRO A 236 7.99 20.52 -25.32
CA PRO A 236 7.41 19.95 -24.12
C PRO A 236 7.26 18.41 -24.28
N VAL A 237 7.35 17.70 -23.19
CA VAL A 237 6.95 16.29 -23.10
C VAL A 237 5.50 16.26 -22.66
N VAL A 238 4.68 15.52 -23.39
CA VAL A 238 3.28 15.26 -23.05
C VAL A 238 3.11 13.75 -22.89
N GLU A 239 2.51 13.33 -21.81
CA GLU A 239 2.07 11.97 -21.57
C GLU A 239 0.64 11.97 -21.05
N GLY A 240 -0.09 10.91 -21.32
CA GLY A 240 -1.42 10.77 -20.80
C GLY A 240 -1.89 9.33 -20.83
N SER A 241 -2.98 9.08 -20.10
CA SER A 241 -3.66 7.81 -20.12
C SER A 241 -5.17 7.98 -19.95
N LEU A 242 -5.93 7.12 -20.59
CA LEU A 242 -7.35 6.95 -20.40
C LEU A 242 -7.60 5.48 -20.10
N ALA A 243 -8.08 5.19 -18.91
CA ALA A 243 -8.48 3.86 -18.49
C ALA A 243 -10.00 3.83 -18.30
N ALA A 244 -10.66 2.85 -18.85
CA ALA A 244 -12.09 2.63 -18.67
C ALA A 244 -12.35 1.17 -18.32
N SER A 245 -13.28 0.93 -17.40
CA SER A 245 -13.70 -0.40 -16.97
C SER A 245 -15.17 -0.37 -16.56
N LEU A 246 -15.75 -1.54 -16.28
CA LEU A 246 -17.09 -1.61 -15.71
C LEU A 246 -17.20 -0.96 -14.31
N LEU A 247 -16.05 -0.73 -13.64
CA LEU A 247 -15.97 -0.15 -12.30
C LEU A 247 -15.69 1.35 -12.29
N GLY A 248 -15.41 1.95 -13.46
CA GLY A 248 -15.13 3.37 -13.55
C GLY A 248 -14.18 3.76 -14.67
N THR A 249 -13.82 5.04 -14.69
CA THR A 249 -12.95 5.64 -15.70
C THR A 249 -11.96 6.58 -15.05
N ASP A 250 -10.70 6.52 -15.51
CA ASP A 250 -9.60 7.37 -15.10
C ASP A 250 -9.01 8.08 -16.32
N ALA A 251 -8.88 9.40 -16.26
CA ALA A 251 -8.22 10.21 -17.28
C ALA A 251 -7.05 10.97 -16.64
N TYR A 252 -5.87 10.86 -17.23
CA TYR A 252 -4.65 11.52 -16.76
C TYR A 252 -3.95 12.21 -17.92
N ILE A 253 -3.46 13.42 -17.68
CA ILE A 253 -2.59 14.15 -18.58
C ILE A 253 -1.47 14.84 -17.82
N GLY A 254 -0.26 14.70 -18.31
CA GLY A 254 0.95 15.35 -17.79
C GLY A 254 1.67 16.13 -18.89
N ILE A 255 2.09 17.35 -18.56
CA ILE A 255 2.85 18.23 -19.45
C ILE A 255 4.14 18.63 -18.74
N GLY A 256 5.28 18.39 -19.37
CA GLY A 256 6.60 18.72 -18.86
C GLY A 256 7.37 19.66 -19.79
N THR A 257 7.88 20.75 -19.25
CA THR A 257 8.86 21.62 -19.90
C THR A 257 10.22 21.51 -19.18
N ARG A 258 11.20 22.34 -19.51
CA ARG A 258 12.47 22.37 -18.76
C ARG A 258 12.30 22.85 -17.31
N LYS A 259 11.29 23.69 -17.04
CA LYS A 259 11.10 24.39 -15.74
C LYS A 259 9.78 24.02 -15.07
N LEU A 260 8.78 23.59 -15.83
CA LEU A 260 7.42 23.35 -15.35
C LEU A 260 7.04 21.89 -15.62
N SER A 261 6.46 21.25 -14.63
CA SER A 261 5.74 19.99 -14.73
C SER A 261 4.32 20.20 -14.21
N TRP A 262 3.33 19.83 -14.99
CA TRP A 262 1.93 19.97 -14.61
C TRP A 262 1.18 18.69 -14.93
N LEU A 263 0.66 18.03 -13.91
CA LEU A 263 -0.09 16.79 -13.98
C LEU A 263 -1.53 17.05 -13.58
N ASN A 264 -2.47 16.46 -14.29
CA ASN A 264 -3.90 16.55 -14.01
C ASN A 264 -4.53 15.18 -14.15
N SER A 265 -5.51 14.88 -13.31
CA SER A 265 -6.26 13.66 -13.40
C SER A 265 -7.69 13.85 -12.91
N VAL A 266 -8.62 13.19 -13.59
CA VAL A 266 -10.03 13.04 -13.20
C VAL A 266 -10.30 11.56 -13.07
N ARG A 267 -10.97 11.16 -11.98
CA ARG A 267 -11.41 9.78 -11.78
C ARG A 267 -12.91 9.76 -11.46
N TYR A 268 -13.58 8.86 -12.13
CA TYR A 268 -14.97 8.53 -11.86
C TYR A 268 -15.04 7.04 -11.53
N LYS A 269 -15.69 6.69 -10.43
CA LYS A 269 -15.89 5.31 -10.02
C LYS A 269 -17.35 5.07 -9.71
N THR A 270 -17.85 3.95 -10.17
CA THR A 270 -19.14 3.41 -9.76
C THR A 270 -18.97 1.91 -9.48
N THR A 271 -19.51 1.46 -8.38
CA THR A 271 -19.44 0.06 -7.98
C THR A 271 -20.80 -0.59 -7.90
N SER A 272 -21.81 0.05 -8.48
CA SER A 272 -23.17 -0.49 -8.56
C SER A 272 -23.20 -1.92 -9.09
N TYR A 273 -22.41 -2.21 -10.12
CA TYR A 273 -22.26 -3.54 -10.69
C TYR A 273 -21.74 -4.58 -9.68
N LEU A 274 -20.72 -4.22 -8.87
CA LEU A 274 -20.18 -5.10 -7.83
C LEU A 274 -21.17 -5.27 -6.68
N LEU A 275 -21.76 -4.17 -6.22
CA LEU A 275 -22.68 -4.17 -5.08
C LEU A 275 -24.00 -4.89 -5.40
N GLY A 276 -24.42 -4.90 -6.66
CA GLY A 276 -25.57 -5.70 -7.12
C GLY A 276 -25.38 -7.22 -6.98
N SER A 277 -24.14 -7.69 -6.73
CA SER A 277 -23.86 -9.10 -6.45
C SER A 277 -23.80 -9.43 -4.96
N LEU A 278 -23.97 -8.45 -4.07
CA LEU A 278 -24.07 -8.70 -2.65
C LEU A 278 -25.34 -9.49 -2.34
N GLU A 279 -25.26 -10.32 -1.32
CA GLU A 279 -26.45 -11.03 -0.82
C GLU A 279 -27.45 -10.05 -0.16
N THR A 280 -26.93 -8.99 0.45
CA THR A 280 -27.77 -7.85 0.86
C THR A 280 -28.29 -7.16 -0.38
N LYS A 281 -29.42 -7.66 -0.88
CA LYS A 281 -30.07 -7.13 -2.06
C LYS A 281 -30.52 -5.70 -1.81
N GLY A 282 -30.40 -4.88 -2.83
CA GLY A 282 -30.81 -3.47 -2.77
C GLY A 282 -30.36 -2.72 -4.01
N GLU A 283 -30.92 -1.53 -4.18
CA GLU A 283 -30.50 -0.63 -5.24
C GLU A 283 -29.35 0.23 -4.75
N TYR A 284 -28.14 -0.11 -5.17
CA TYR A 284 -26.92 0.60 -4.83
C TYR A 284 -26.56 1.59 -5.92
N LYS A 285 -26.47 2.87 -5.58
CA LYS A 285 -26.10 3.96 -6.49
C LYS A 285 -24.88 4.75 -5.99
N PRO A 286 -23.69 4.11 -5.83
CA PRO A 286 -22.48 4.82 -5.48
C PRO A 286 -21.97 5.62 -6.69
N ASN A 287 -21.54 6.83 -6.43
CA ASN A 287 -20.97 7.73 -7.43
C ASN A 287 -19.82 8.51 -6.80
N TYR A 288 -18.62 8.22 -7.25
CA TYR A 288 -17.40 8.81 -6.73
C TYR A 288 -16.69 9.57 -7.84
N LEU A 289 -16.45 10.85 -7.63
CA LEU A 289 -15.76 11.72 -8.58
C LEU A 289 -14.64 12.47 -7.86
N ASP A 290 -13.42 12.42 -8.43
CA ASP A 290 -12.34 13.29 -7.97
C ASP A 290 -11.59 13.95 -9.12
N TYR A 291 -11.00 15.10 -8.79
CA TYR A 291 -10.05 15.81 -9.62
C TYR A 291 -8.79 16.07 -8.82
N GLN A 292 -7.64 15.81 -9.41
CA GLN A 292 -6.34 16.07 -8.82
C GLN A 292 -5.44 16.83 -9.79
N THR A 293 -4.69 17.77 -9.25
CA THR A 293 -3.67 18.51 -10.00
C THR A 293 -2.37 18.58 -9.20
N TYR A 294 -1.25 18.44 -9.86
CA TYR A 294 0.07 18.70 -9.29
C TYR A 294 0.90 19.54 -10.25
N LEU A 295 1.33 20.69 -9.77
CA LEU A 295 2.17 21.60 -10.50
C LEU A 295 3.50 21.74 -9.78
N SER A 296 4.60 21.49 -10.50
CA SER A 296 5.96 21.69 -10.00
C SER A 296 6.70 22.66 -10.91
N TYR A 297 7.07 23.82 -10.39
CA TYR A 297 7.78 24.86 -11.11
C TYR A 297 9.18 25.07 -10.54
N GLN A 298 10.19 24.89 -11.38
CA GLN A 298 11.60 25.06 -11.02
C GLN A 298 12.23 26.14 -11.91
N PRO A 299 12.10 27.43 -11.56
CA PRO A 299 12.62 28.55 -12.36
C PRO A 299 14.14 28.46 -12.55
N ASN A 300 14.86 27.97 -11.55
CA ASN A 300 16.31 27.76 -11.55
C ASN A 300 16.70 26.62 -10.58
N LYS A 301 18.00 26.32 -10.46
CA LYS A 301 18.51 25.25 -9.58
C LYS A 301 18.32 25.52 -8.06
N ARG A 302 18.04 26.80 -7.70
CA ARG A 302 17.90 27.21 -6.29
C ARG A 302 16.46 27.14 -5.78
N TRP A 303 15.46 27.33 -6.62
CA TRP A 303 14.07 27.44 -6.22
C TRP A 303 13.21 26.38 -6.87
N LYS A 304 12.34 25.78 -6.08
CA LYS A 304 11.27 24.87 -6.52
C LYS A 304 9.97 25.24 -5.83
N ILE A 305 8.89 25.34 -6.58
CA ILE A 305 7.54 25.60 -6.08
C ILE A 305 6.66 24.43 -6.50
N ASP A 306 5.97 23.83 -5.55
CA ASP A 306 5.09 22.71 -5.75
C ASP A 306 3.68 23.07 -5.26
N VAL A 307 2.66 22.76 -6.05
CA VAL A 307 1.24 22.93 -5.70
C VAL A 307 0.51 21.63 -5.95
N ILE A 308 -0.24 21.16 -4.97
CA ILE A 308 -1.19 20.06 -5.11
C ILE A 308 -2.59 20.59 -4.86
N GLY A 309 -3.54 20.21 -5.70
CA GLY A 309 -4.97 20.44 -5.51
C GLY A 309 -5.72 19.11 -5.64
N TYR A 310 -6.66 18.85 -4.76
CA TYR A 310 -7.52 17.70 -4.74
C TYR A 310 -8.95 18.10 -4.35
N ILE A 311 -9.90 17.63 -5.13
CA ILE A 311 -11.34 17.81 -4.87
C ILE A 311 -11.98 16.44 -5.07
N SER A 312 -12.79 15.99 -4.12
CA SER A 312 -13.54 14.74 -4.22
C SER A 312 -14.95 14.94 -3.73
N ASP A 313 -15.93 14.46 -4.49
CA ASP A 313 -17.34 14.42 -4.12
C ASP A 313 -17.85 12.98 -4.27
N ASN A 314 -18.08 12.34 -3.14
CA ASN A 314 -18.50 10.95 -3.06
C ASN A 314 -19.94 10.89 -2.57
N HIS A 315 -20.78 10.24 -3.34
CA HIS A 315 -22.19 9.98 -3.03
C HIS A 315 -22.41 8.48 -2.89
N TYR A 316 -23.17 8.11 -1.90
CA TYR A 316 -23.62 6.75 -1.72
C TYR A 316 -25.11 6.77 -1.40
N ASN A 317 -25.91 6.20 -2.29
CA ASN A 317 -27.34 6.00 -2.07
C ASN A 317 -27.59 4.50 -2.04
N PHE A 318 -28.39 4.08 -1.08
CA PHE A 318 -28.77 2.70 -0.91
C PHE A 318 -30.26 2.61 -0.55
N GLU A 319 -30.98 1.77 -1.26
CA GLU A 319 -32.36 1.39 -0.99
C GLU A 319 -32.36 -0.13 -0.78
N PRO A 320 -32.52 -0.63 0.47
CA PRO A 320 -32.52 -2.05 0.74
C PRO A 320 -33.72 -2.73 0.09
N SER A 321 -33.54 -3.95 -0.36
CA SER A 321 -34.64 -4.80 -0.82
C SER A 321 -34.75 -6.05 0.03
N ASP A 322 -35.92 -6.69 -0.03
CA ASP A 322 -36.21 -7.90 0.70
C ASP A 322 -35.20 -9.00 0.41
N ARG A 323 -34.87 -9.76 1.43
CA ARG A 323 -33.91 -10.86 1.32
C ARG A 323 -34.33 -12.07 2.14
N GLU A 324 -33.81 -13.21 1.72
CA GLU A 324 -33.81 -14.46 2.47
C GLU A 324 -32.39 -15.02 2.53
N THR A 325 -31.93 -15.36 3.72
CA THR A 325 -30.58 -15.93 3.96
C THR A 325 -30.73 -17.20 4.78
N SER A 326 -30.14 -18.30 4.29
CA SER A 326 -30.06 -19.56 5.03
C SER A 326 -28.72 -19.64 5.73
N PHE A 327 -28.70 -20.06 6.98
CA PHE A 327 -27.50 -20.21 7.80
C PHE A 327 -27.66 -21.32 8.84
N GLY A 328 -26.57 -21.75 9.47
CA GLY A 328 -26.55 -22.81 10.46
C GLY A 328 -25.68 -24.00 10.04
N THR A 329 -25.95 -25.17 10.63
CA THR A 329 -25.31 -26.44 10.30
C THR A 329 -26.20 -27.27 9.39
N MET A 330 -25.63 -28.33 8.75
CA MET A 330 -26.42 -29.22 7.89
C MET A 330 -27.60 -29.90 8.62
N GLU A 331 -27.50 -30.04 9.94
CA GLU A 331 -28.54 -30.66 10.79
C GLU A 331 -29.47 -29.61 11.43
N ASN A 332 -29.18 -28.33 11.26
CA ASN A 332 -29.96 -27.26 11.88
C ASN A 332 -29.87 -26.00 11.02
N VAL A 333 -30.53 -26.03 9.88
CA VAL A 333 -30.60 -24.91 8.93
C VAL A 333 -31.75 -23.98 9.33
N LYS A 334 -31.42 -22.69 9.42
CA LYS A 334 -32.36 -21.61 9.68
C LYS A 334 -32.52 -20.74 8.45
N SER A 335 -33.73 -20.26 8.20
CA SER A 335 -34.05 -19.25 7.19
C SER A 335 -34.34 -17.93 7.89
N PHE A 336 -33.66 -16.88 7.47
CA PHE A 336 -33.88 -15.52 7.90
C PHE A 336 -34.41 -14.69 6.74
N LYS A 337 -35.67 -14.27 6.83
CA LYS A 337 -36.34 -13.41 5.84
C LYS A 337 -36.48 -12.02 6.41
N VAL A 338 -36.14 -11.00 5.62
CA VAL A 338 -36.33 -9.60 6.00
C VAL A 338 -37.05 -8.87 4.86
N PHE A 339 -38.07 -8.14 5.21
CA PHE A 339 -38.73 -7.16 4.36
C PHE A 339 -38.23 -5.77 4.78
N PHE A 340 -37.65 -5.05 3.83
CA PHE A 340 -37.07 -3.74 4.07
C PHE A 340 -37.94 -2.62 3.50
N ASP A 341 -37.89 -1.47 4.20
CA ASP A 341 -38.37 -0.19 3.70
C ASP A 341 -37.38 0.91 4.13
N GLY A 342 -37.24 1.95 3.32
CA GLY A 342 -36.44 3.11 3.63
C GLY A 342 -35.23 3.29 2.71
N HIS A 343 -34.33 4.17 3.11
CA HIS A 343 -33.16 4.52 2.29
C HIS A 343 -31.99 5.07 3.14
N GLU A 344 -30.79 4.96 2.57
CA GLU A 344 -29.56 5.61 3.06
C GLU A 344 -29.03 6.56 1.98
N LYS A 345 -28.63 7.77 2.37
CA LYS A 345 -28.04 8.79 1.50
C LYS A 345 -26.85 9.45 2.20
N ASP A 346 -25.67 9.12 1.71
CA ASP A 346 -24.42 9.67 2.26
C ASP A 346 -23.72 10.54 1.23
N ARG A 347 -23.05 11.58 1.73
CA ARG A 347 -22.22 12.45 0.92
C ARG A 347 -20.95 12.85 1.66
N PHE A 348 -19.81 12.71 0.99
CA PHE A 348 -18.51 13.08 1.50
C PHE A 348 -17.82 14.02 0.49
N LEU A 349 -17.80 15.31 0.81
CA LEU A 349 -17.16 16.34 0.00
C LEU A 349 -15.83 16.72 0.62
N THR A 350 -14.71 16.56 -0.10
CA THR A 350 -13.36 16.82 0.40
C THR A 350 -12.59 17.76 -0.52
N TYR A 351 -11.93 18.74 0.06
CA TYR A 351 -10.96 19.62 -0.58
C TYR A 351 -9.61 19.49 0.14
N PHE A 352 -8.55 19.32 -0.62
CA PHE A 352 -7.20 19.31 -0.07
C PHE A 352 -6.27 20.08 -1.00
N GLY A 353 -5.50 21.01 -0.44
CA GLY A 353 -4.56 21.81 -1.19
C GLY A 353 -3.23 21.95 -0.46
N THR A 354 -2.12 21.97 -1.21
CA THR A 354 -0.78 22.20 -0.66
C THR A 354 -0.02 23.21 -1.50
N LEU A 355 0.81 24.01 -0.82
CA LEU A 355 1.80 24.89 -1.43
C LEU A 355 3.15 24.61 -0.78
N GLY A 356 4.12 24.22 -1.59
CA GLY A 356 5.48 23.97 -1.16
C GLY A 356 6.45 24.93 -1.85
N ILE A 357 7.31 25.60 -1.08
CA ILE A 357 8.40 26.44 -1.60
C ILE A 357 9.70 25.90 -1.04
N THR A 358 10.58 25.38 -1.91
CA THR A 358 11.88 24.86 -1.52
C THR A 358 12.98 25.74 -2.08
N ARG A 359 13.90 26.17 -1.21
CA ARG A 359 15.12 26.89 -1.56
C ARG A 359 16.33 26.01 -1.28
N ASN A 360 17.09 25.68 -2.32
CA ASN A 360 18.43 25.10 -2.20
C ASN A 360 19.42 26.21 -1.86
N ILE A 361 19.83 26.29 -0.58
CA ILE A 361 20.78 27.29 -0.07
C ILE A 361 22.16 26.96 -0.59
N THR A 362 22.55 25.70 -0.47
CA THR A 362 23.79 25.13 -1.03
C THR A 362 23.45 23.85 -1.82
N ARG A 363 24.49 23.19 -2.36
CA ARG A 363 24.30 21.86 -2.98
C ARG A 363 23.83 20.80 -1.97
N ASN A 364 24.15 21.00 -0.70
CA ASN A 364 23.93 20.07 0.39
C ASN A 364 22.84 20.52 1.39
N THR A 365 22.35 21.75 1.27
CA THR A 365 21.38 22.33 2.22
C THR A 365 20.16 22.84 1.48
N SER A 366 19.00 22.40 1.92
CA SER A 366 17.71 22.91 1.42
C SER A 366 16.78 23.28 2.58
N LEU A 367 16.03 24.37 2.40
CA LEU A 367 14.97 24.82 3.29
C LEU A 367 13.66 24.76 2.51
N SER A 368 12.65 24.14 3.09
CA SER A 368 11.31 24.02 2.49
C SER A 368 10.26 24.56 3.44
N LEU A 369 9.39 25.44 2.92
CA LEU A 369 8.15 25.86 3.57
C LEU A 369 7.00 25.16 2.86
N LEU A 370 6.21 24.40 3.60
CA LEU A 370 5.07 23.62 3.11
C LEU A 370 3.82 24.10 3.85
N GLY A 371 2.81 24.56 3.12
CA GLY A 371 1.49 24.84 3.65
C GLY A 371 0.48 23.84 3.14
N SER A 372 -0.50 23.44 3.97
CA SER A 372 -1.63 22.63 3.54
C SER A 372 -2.93 23.12 4.15
N ALA A 373 -4.02 22.90 3.42
CA ALA A 373 -5.38 23.11 3.87
C ALA A 373 -6.23 21.90 3.48
N PHE A 374 -6.93 21.34 4.45
CA PHE A 374 -7.86 20.26 4.29
C PHE A 374 -9.24 20.69 4.78
N TYR A 375 -10.27 20.38 4.01
CA TYR A 375 -11.66 20.59 4.37
C TYR A 375 -12.46 19.36 3.96
N THR A 376 -13.29 18.85 4.87
CA THR A 376 -14.30 17.84 4.53
C THR A 376 -15.65 18.22 5.12
N LYS A 377 -16.71 17.88 4.37
CA LYS A 377 -18.09 17.92 4.82
C LYS A 377 -18.70 16.55 4.61
N GLU A 378 -19.11 15.93 5.69
CA GLU A 378 -19.65 14.57 5.71
C GLU A 378 -21.10 14.62 6.15
N GLN A 379 -21.94 13.88 5.44
CA GLN A 379 -23.35 13.71 5.76
C GLN A 379 -23.71 12.25 5.62
N GLU A 380 -24.25 11.68 6.69
CA GLU A 380 -24.82 10.32 6.72
C GLU A 380 -26.27 10.43 7.12
N LYS A 381 -27.15 9.96 6.27
CA LYS A 381 -28.60 10.04 6.49
C LYS A 381 -29.24 8.73 6.13
N TYR A 382 -29.85 8.08 7.07
CA TYR A 382 -30.64 6.90 6.78
C TYR A 382 -31.89 6.83 7.63
N ASP A 383 -32.91 6.24 7.06
CA ASP A 383 -34.13 5.76 7.68
C ASP A 383 -34.34 4.38 7.10
N ILE A 384 -34.15 3.35 7.90
CA ILE A 384 -34.25 1.96 7.44
C ILE A 384 -35.14 1.20 8.41
N GLN A 385 -36.20 0.63 7.90
CA GLN A 385 -37.08 -0.29 8.63
C GLN A 385 -36.90 -1.70 8.09
N GLY A 386 -36.83 -2.68 8.95
CA GLY A 386 -36.81 -4.08 8.60
C GLY A 386 -37.83 -4.86 9.43
N GLN A 387 -38.62 -5.69 8.75
CA GLN A 387 -39.46 -6.68 9.39
C GLN A 387 -38.88 -8.06 9.10
N TYR A 388 -38.57 -8.84 10.11
CA TYR A 388 -37.87 -10.10 9.92
C TYR A 388 -38.65 -11.29 10.47
N TRP A 389 -38.45 -12.45 9.83
CA TRP A 389 -38.85 -13.78 10.27
C TRP A 389 -37.64 -14.68 10.35
N LEU A 390 -37.55 -15.40 11.44
CA LEU A 390 -36.52 -16.42 11.65
C LEU A 390 -37.26 -17.77 11.75
N ASP A 391 -37.02 -18.64 10.79
CA ASP A 391 -37.68 -19.94 10.71
C ASP A 391 -36.65 -21.06 10.80
N GLN A 392 -37.05 -22.19 11.41
CA GLN A 392 -36.33 -23.45 11.31
C GLN A 392 -36.71 -24.11 9.98
N THR A 393 -35.73 -24.34 9.09
CA THR A 393 -36.00 -24.81 7.72
C THR A 393 -36.63 -26.22 7.68
N GLU A 394 -36.15 -27.13 8.55
CA GLU A 394 -36.59 -28.53 8.56
C GLU A 394 -38.00 -28.72 9.14
N THR A 395 -38.34 -27.98 10.16
CA THR A 395 -39.62 -28.09 10.85
C THR A 395 -40.64 -27.07 10.39
N SER A 396 -40.19 -26.05 9.62
CA SER A 396 -41.00 -24.85 9.28
C SER A 396 -41.53 -24.12 10.53
N GLU A 397 -40.88 -24.30 11.67
CA GLU A 397 -41.24 -23.64 12.91
C GLU A 397 -40.70 -22.23 12.91
N ASN A 398 -41.55 -21.25 13.25
CA ASN A 398 -41.15 -19.87 13.40
C ASN A 398 -40.46 -19.67 14.75
N LEU A 399 -39.19 -19.33 14.74
CA LEU A 399 -38.35 -19.12 15.91
C LEU A 399 -38.40 -17.67 16.42
N GLY A 400 -38.76 -16.73 15.56
CA GLY A 400 -38.88 -15.32 15.95
C GLY A 400 -39.33 -14.43 14.81
N VAL A 401 -40.06 -13.40 15.20
CA VAL A 401 -40.46 -12.29 14.31
C VAL A 401 -40.09 -10.99 15.00
N GLY A 402 -39.81 -9.96 14.24
CA GLY A 402 -39.52 -8.65 14.82
C GLY A 402 -39.48 -7.56 13.78
N THR A 403 -39.51 -6.35 14.30
CA THR A 403 -39.34 -5.12 13.52
C THR A 403 -38.24 -4.31 14.14
N TYR A 404 -37.37 -3.73 13.30
CA TYR A 404 -36.43 -2.72 13.74
C TYR A 404 -36.52 -1.48 12.85
N PHE A 405 -36.19 -0.35 13.43
CA PHE A 405 -36.10 0.93 12.75
C PHE A 405 -34.83 1.63 13.16
N GLU A 406 -34.00 1.97 12.18
CA GLU A 406 -32.76 2.70 12.37
C GLU A 406 -32.86 4.07 11.72
N HIS A 407 -32.49 5.10 12.48
CA HIS A 407 -32.48 6.48 12.04
C HIS A 407 -31.14 7.13 12.31
N ALA A 408 -30.62 7.88 11.32
CA ALA A 408 -29.48 8.76 11.55
C ALA A 408 -29.55 10.04 10.72
N ARG A 409 -29.06 11.10 11.33
CA ARG A 409 -28.82 12.42 10.74
C ARG A 409 -27.49 12.93 11.25
N ASN A 410 -26.41 12.50 10.63
CA ASN A 410 -25.04 12.80 11.04
C ASN A 410 -24.42 13.79 10.08
N TYR A 411 -23.88 14.86 10.66
CA TYR A 411 -23.19 15.90 9.94
C TYR A 411 -21.85 16.17 10.60
N LEU A 412 -20.78 16.17 9.85
CA LEU A 412 -19.45 16.53 10.32
C LEU A 412 -18.80 17.48 9.31
N SER A 413 -18.22 18.58 9.79
CA SER A 413 -17.32 19.40 9.00
C SER A 413 -15.98 19.52 9.69
N ALA A 414 -14.89 19.31 8.96
CA ALA A 414 -13.55 19.44 9.49
C ALA A 414 -12.71 20.35 8.60
N ARG A 415 -12.05 21.33 9.21
CA ARG A 415 -11.09 22.24 8.58
C ARG A 415 -9.76 22.09 9.30
N VAL A 416 -8.72 21.68 8.56
CA VAL A 416 -7.39 21.51 9.13
C VAL A 416 -6.38 22.24 8.26
N MET A 417 -5.67 23.20 8.85
CA MET A 417 -4.61 23.94 8.19
C MET A 417 -3.28 23.61 8.82
N SER A 418 -2.23 23.45 8.03
CA SER A 418 -0.88 23.27 8.55
C SER A 418 0.16 24.08 7.82
N ALA A 419 1.20 24.50 8.57
CA ALA A 419 2.41 25.11 8.03
C ALA A 419 3.63 24.36 8.58
N LYS A 420 4.49 23.86 7.70
CA LYS A 420 5.70 23.09 8.03
C LYS A 420 6.93 23.77 7.45
N LEU A 421 7.89 24.08 8.31
CA LEU A 421 9.23 24.50 7.93
C LEU A 421 10.19 23.34 8.09
N MET A 422 10.89 22.94 7.02
CA MET A 422 11.74 21.75 6.99
C MET A 422 13.13 22.11 6.44
N LEU A 423 14.16 21.76 7.21
CA LEU A 423 15.58 21.88 6.87
C LEU A 423 16.14 20.50 6.56
N ARG A 424 16.84 20.36 5.43
CA ARG A 424 17.66 19.19 5.08
C ARG A 424 19.08 19.61 4.87
N HIS A 425 20.01 18.88 5.50
CA HIS A 425 21.43 19.16 5.40
C HIS A 425 22.24 17.87 5.29
N LYS A 426 23.08 17.78 4.24
CA LYS A 426 23.98 16.64 4.03
C LYS A 426 25.40 17.08 4.34
N VAL A 427 26.02 16.41 5.29
CA VAL A 427 27.43 16.64 5.67
C VAL A 427 28.16 15.31 5.70
N GLN A 428 29.09 15.11 4.79
CA GLN A 428 29.86 13.86 4.70
C GLN A 428 28.97 12.63 4.74
N LYS A 429 28.99 11.88 5.83
CA LYS A 429 28.25 10.64 6.06
C LYS A 429 26.87 10.84 6.72
N HIS A 430 26.55 12.08 7.11
CA HIS A 430 25.31 12.46 7.78
C HIS A 430 24.30 13.06 6.82
N ASN A 431 23.02 12.72 7.01
CA ASN A 431 21.89 13.34 6.33
C ASN A 431 20.86 13.76 7.38
N VAL A 432 21.02 15.00 7.86
CA VAL A 432 20.19 15.58 8.91
C VAL A 432 18.92 16.19 8.32
N GLU A 433 17.78 15.89 8.91
CA GLU A 433 16.49 16.50 8.60
C GLU A 433 15.83 16.98 9.88
N ALA A 434 15.36 18.23 9.90
CA ALA A 434 14.64 18.80 11.00
C ALA A 434 13.42 19.59 10.47
N ALA A 435 12.32 19.55 11.21
CA ALA A 435 11.16 20.36 10.87
C ALA A 435 10.34 20.77 12.09
N VAL A 436 9.62 21.89 11.92
CA VAL A 436 8.58 22.37 12.82
C VAL A 436 7.29 22.46 12.02
N THR A 437 6.20 21.94 12.55
CA THR A 437 4.86 21.97 11.96
C THR A 437 3.88 22.59 12.95
N LEU A 438 3.08 23.53 12.48
CA LEU A 438 1.95 24.10 13.22
C LEU A 438 0.67 23.65 12.51
N LYS A 439 -0.27 23.05 13.26
CA LYS A 439 -1.59 22.65 12.76
C LYS A 439 -2.69 23.35 13.55
N ARG A 440 -3.73 23.76 12.86
CA ARG A 440 -4.98 24.25 13.45
C ARG A 440 -6.13 23.37 12.98
N GLU A 441 -6.87 22.83 13.94
CA GLU A 441 -7.99 21.94 13.76
C GLU A 441 -9.28 22.63 14.19
N HIS A 442 -10.29 22.66 13.32
CA HIS A 442 -11.63 23.15 13.64
C HIS A 442 -12.62 22.12 13.09
N ILE A 443 -13.30 21.40 13.98
CA ILE A 443 -14.21 20.33 13.64
C ILE A 443 -15.53 20.57 14.35
N GLU A 444 -16.61 20.52 13.58
CA GLU A 444 -17.98 20.64 14.04
C GLU A 444 -18.74 19.36 13.75
N GLU A 445 -19.48 18.87 14.71
CA GLU A 445 -20.32 17.69 14.59
C GLU A 445 -21.72 17.96 15.11
N ASN A 446 -22.72 17.44 14.38
CA ASN A 446 -24.08 17.37 14.83
C ASN A 446 -24.64 16.01 14.41
N SER A 447 -24.93 15.14 15.40
CA SER A 447 -25.39 13.79 15.15
C SER A 447 -26.64 13.49 15.97
N ILE A 448 -27.60 12.86 15.32
CA ILE A 448 -28.79 12.30 15.93
C ILE A 448 -28.96 10.90 15.40
N GLU A 449 -28.90 9.93 16.29
CA GLU A 449 -29.09 8.52 15.94
C GLU A 449 -30.06 7.89 16.93
N TYR A 450 -30.93 7.03 16.44
CA TYR A 450 -31.72 6.15 17.32
C TYR A 450 -32.08 4.85 16.63
N GLU A 451 -32.26 3.82 17.43
CA GLU A 451 -32.70 2.50 17.02
C GLU A 451 -33.87 2.06 17.90
N MET A 452 -34.95 1.66 17.23
CA MET A 452 -36.13 1.08 17.86
C MET A 452 -36.27 -0.37 17.42
N ARG A 453 -36.65 -1.23 18.36
CA ARG A 453 -36.94 -2.65 18.07
C ARG A 453 -38.22 -3.08 18.74
N ASP A 454 -38.96 -3.92 17.98
CA ASP A 454 -40.07 -4.70 18.46
C ASP A 454 -39.96 -6.11 17.88
N SER A 455 -40.05 -7.11 18.72
CA SER A 455 -40.04 -8.52 18.37
C SER A 455 -41.41 -9.18 18.48
N ALA A 456 -42.48 -8.39 18.37
CA ALA A 456 -43.85 -8.86 18.48
C ALA A 456 -44.12 -9.72 19.74
N GLY A 457 -43.41 -9.40 20.85
CA GLY A 457 -43.57 -10.10 22.12
C GLY A 457 -42.71 -11.33 22.30
N TYR A 458 -41.92 -11.72 21.29
CA TYR A 458 -41.10 -12.92 21.39
C TYR A 458 -39.70 -12.67 22.01
N SER A 459 -38.93 -11.70 21.55
CA SER A 459 -37.58 -11.47 22.02
C SER A 459 -37.43 -10.21 22.87
N VAL A 460 -38.40 -9.31 22.85
CA VAL A 460 -38.49 -8.12 23.68
C VAL A 460 -39.91 -8.09 24.32
N PRO A 461 -40.08 -7.74 25.59
CA PRO A 461 -41.42 -7.61 26.17
C PRO A 461 -42.25 -6.66 25.34
N HIS A 462 -43.36 -7.13 24.83
CA HIS A 462 -44.25 -6.39 23.93
C HIS A 462 -45.47 -5.90 24.70
N THR A 463 -45.69 -4.60 24.74
CA THR A 463 -46.85 -3.99 25.42
C THR A 463 -48.08 -3.84 24.50
N GLY A 464 -47.93 -4.21 23.23
CA GLY A 464 -48.99 -4.18 22.21
C GLY A 464 -49.19 -2.83 21.51
N LYS A 465 -48.46 -1.78 21.94
CA LYS A 465 -48.63 -0.43 21.39
C LYS A 465 -47.36 0.35 21.11
N ASP A 466 -46.26 -0.03 21.72
CA ASP A 466 -45.06 0.79 21.74
C ASP A 466 -43.84 0.06 21.17
N LEU A 467 -43.05 0.75 20.32
CA LEU A 467 -41.70 0.35 19.92
C LEU A 467 -40.73 0.75 21.01
N TYR A 468 -39.81 -0.14 21.35
CA TYR A 468 -38.75 0.17 22.32
C TYR A 468 -37.59 0.86 21.64
N MET A 469 -37.21 2.02 22.16
CA MET A 469 -35.95 2.68 21.81
C MET A 469 -34.82 2.00 22.59
N ILE A 470 -34.04 1.17 21.89
CA ILE A 470 -32.92 0.44 22.50
C ILE A 470 -31.63 1.24 22.45
N TYR A 471 -31.55 2.21 21.56
CA TYR A 471 -30.39 3.08 21.41
C TYR A 471 -30.86 4.48 21.00
N SER A 472 -30.28 5.50 21.60
CA SER A 472 -30.47 6.90 21.22
C SER A 472 -29.20 7.68 21.53
N MET A 473 -28.70 8.42 20.55
CA MET A 473 -27.55 9.30 20.74
C MET A 473 -27.82 10.67 20.14
N LYS A 474 -27.49 11.72 20.91
CA LYS A 474 -27.42 13.10 20.44
C LYS A 474 -26.02 13.64 20.69
N SER A 475 -25.43 14.25 19.69
CA SER A 475 -24.10 14.87 19.78
C SER A 475 -24.13 16.21 19.08
N ARG A 476 -23.65 17.24 19.75
CA ARG A 476 -23.36 18.55 19.15
C ARG A 476 -22.04 19.06 19.74
N ASN A 477 -20.97 18.77 19.02
CA ASN A 477 -19.62 19.00 19.49
C ASN A 477 -18.85 19.93 18.54
N GLU A 478 -17.96 20.74 19.12
CA GLU A 478 -17.03 21.58 18.42
C GLU A 478 -15.63 21.41 18.99
N LEU A 479 -14.66 21.09 18.13
CA LEU A 479 -13.25 21.04 18.46
C LEU A 479 -12.52 22.20 17.81
N ASN A 480 -11.94 23.09 18.63
CA ASN A 480 -11.01 24.13 18.21
C ASN A 480 -9.65 23.88 18.88
N ALA A 481 -8.69 23.37 18.10
CA ALA A 481 -7.42 22.94 18.67
C ALA A 481 -6.23 23.37 17.82
N ASN A 482 -5.09 23.57 18.49
CA ASN A 482 -3.81 23.81 17.84
C ASN A 482 -2.83 22.71 18.24
N ARG A 483 -2.04 22.27 17.28
CA ARG A 483 -1.00 21.27 17.49
C ARG A 483 0.33 21.78 16.98
N MET A 484 1.38 21.62 17.78
CA MET A 484 2.76 21.91 17.40
C MET A 484 3.55 20.63 17.38
N GLU A 485 4.20 20.35 16.28
CA GLU A 485 5.01 19.15 16.08
C GLU A 485 6.41 19.55 15.64
N THR A 486 7.42 18.96 16.25
CA THR A 486 8.81 19.16 15.84
C THR A 486 9.51 17.83 15.74
N TYR A 487 10.45 17.70 14.81
CA TYR A 487 11.33 16.55 14.78
C TYR A 487 12.73 16.92 14.32
N ILE A 488 13.68 16.14 14.76
CA ILE A 488 15.04 16.08 14.23
C ILE A 488 15.45 14.64 14.07
N GLN A 489 16.01 14.30 12.92
CA GLN A 489 16.57 12.98 12.66
C GLN A 489 17.86 13.09 11.85
N ASP A 490 18.75 12.11 12.02
CA ASP A 490 19.94 11.93 11.21
C ASP A 490 20.02 10.51 10.66
N THR A 491 20.48 10.40 9.43
CA THR A 491 20.86 9.14 8.81
C THR A 491 22.36 9.13 8.61
N TYR A 492 23.06 8.39 9.47
CA TYR A 492 24.50 8.24 9.47
C TYR A 492 24.92 6.95 8.77
N ARG A 493 25.77 7.08 7.74
CA ARG A 493 26.29 5.95 6.96
C ARG A 493 27.80 5.83 7.19
N PHE A 494 28.22 4.64 7.62
CA PHE A 494 29.63 4.35 7.87
C PHE A 494 29.94 2.90 7.52
N SER A 495 31.24 2.63 7.36
CA SER A 495 31.75 1.29 7.08
C SER A 495 32.80 0.94 8.11
N GLY A 496 32.84 -0.31 8.53
CA GLY A 496 33.79 -0.87 9.48
C GLY A 496 34.54 -2.06 8.87
N GLY A 497 35.76 -2.32 9.36
CA GLY A 497 36.64 -3.38 8.83
C GLY A 497 37.66 -2.86 7.81
N THR A 498 38.63 -3.69 7.46
CA THR A 498 39.68 -3.40 6.47
C THR A 498 39.15 -3.74 5.07
N ALA A 499 39.13 -2.75 4.17
CA ALA A 499 38.88 -3.01 2.76
C ALA A 499 40.05 -3.82 2.15
N ASP A 500 39.73 -4.81 1.33
CA ASP A 500 40.73 -5.42 0.45
C ASP A 500 41.11 -4.45 -0.70
N SER A 501 42.04 -4.84 -1.54
CA SER A 501 42.52 -4.04 -2.69
C SER A 501 41.42 -3.72 -3.72
N THR A 502 40.24 -4.39 -3.64
CA THR A 502 39.09 -4.21 -4.49
C THR A 502 37.98 -3.39 -3.82
N GLY A 503 38.15 -2.97 -2.56
CA GLY A 503 37.16 -2.25 -1.77
C GLY A 503 36.10 -3.16 -1.10
N ASN A 504 36.25 -4.48 -1.24
CA ASN A 504 35.40 -5.47 -0.59
C ASN A 504 35.89 -5.76 0.83
N GLY A 505 35.10 -6.45 1.64
CA GLY A 505 35.50 -6.85 3.00
C GLY A 505 35.07 -5.87 4.09
N GLN A 506 34.36 -4.79 3.74
CA GLN A 506 33.82 -3.87 4.73
C GLN A 506 32.35 -4.17 5.06
N THR A 507 32.03 -4.12 6.35
CA THR A 507 30.65 -4.11 6.82
C THR A 507 30.08 -2.69 6.69
N HIS A 508 28.95 -2.55 6.01
CA HIS A 508 28.28 -1.27 5.84
C HIS A 508 27.13 -1.11 6.84
N TYR A 509 27.13 0.01 7.52
CA TYR A 509 26.12 0.37 8.51
C TYR A 509 25.34 1.60 8.04
N THR A 510 24.02 1.55 8.19
CA THR A 510 23.16 2.72 8.05
C THR A 510 22.34 2.86 9.33
N LEU A 511 22.67 3.87 10.13
CA LEU A 511 22.00 4.19 11.38
C LEU A 511 21.08 5.39 11.14
N ASN A 512 19.79 5.24 11.45
CA ASN A 512 18.83 6.34 11.49
C ASN A 512 18.39 6.51 12.95
N TYR A 513 18.49 7.73 13.47
CA TYR A 513 18.05 8.05 14.81
C TYR A 513 17.44 9.45 14.83
N GLY A 514 16.47 9.64 15.69
CA GLY A 514 15.80 10.90 15.78
C GLY A 514 14.79 10.95 16.92
N VAL A 515 14.29 12.13 17.13
CA VAL A 515 13.26 12.40 18.12
C VAL A 515 12.19 13.29 17.53
N ARG A 516 10.95 13.03 17.91
CA ARG A 516 9.79 13.85 17.58
C ARG A 516 9.12 14.29 18.86
N MET A 517 8.67 15.54 18.92
CA MET A 517 7.86 16.12 19.97
C MET A 517 6.57 16.62 19.36
N SER A 518 5.44 16.39 20.04
CA SER A 518 4.14 16.93 19.68
C SER A 518 3.47 17.49 20.94
N HIS A 519 2.89 18.68 20.79
CA HIS A 519 2.07 19.33 21.82
C HIS A 519 0.68 19.63 21.26
N TRP A 520 -0.37 19.17 21.95
CA TRP A 520 -1.75 19.41 21.60
C TRP A 520 -2.47 20.18 22.71
N ASN A 521 -3.00 21.34 22.37
CA ASN A 521 -3.59 22.21 23.39
C ASN A 521 -4.97 21.75 23.86
N PHE A 522 -5.66 20.87 23.13
CA PHE A 522 -6.97 20.34 23.50
C PHE A 522 -6.91 19.62 24.85
N ASN A 523 -6.04 18.64 24.98
CA ASN A 523 -5.83 17.87 26.22
C ASN A 523 -4.57 18.29 26.98
N ARG A 524 -3.87 19.36 26.54
CA ARG A 524 -2.62 19.91 27.10
C ARG A 524 -1.47 18.88 27.17
N GLU A 525 -1.51 17.86 26.34
CA GLU A 525 -0.51 16.79 26.34
C GLU A 525 0.71 17.19 25.50
N THR A 526 1.89 16.87 26.06
CA THR A 526 3.16 16.95 25.34
C THR A 526 3.79 15.56 25.32
N ILE A 527 4.06 15.05 24.14
CA ILE A 527 4.63 13.71 23.93
C ILE A 527 5.99 13.80 23.27
N LEU A 528 6.87 12.86 23.63
CA LEU A 528 8.21 12.74 23.08
C LEU A 528 8.42 11.32 22.53
N SER A 529 8.82 11.20 21.26
CA SER A 529 8.90 9.96 20.50
C SER A 529 10.33 9.74 19.95
N PRO A 530 11.26 9.21 20.75
CA PRO A 530 12.58 8.79 20.27
C PRO A 530 12.46 7.53 19.43
N ARG A 531 13.24 7.46 18.34
CA ARG A 531 13.27 6.33 17.39
C ARG A 531 14.66 6.08 16.90
N ILE A 532 15.01 4.82 16.73
CA ILE A 532 16.30 4.37 16.22
C ILE A 532 16.10 3.19 15.29
N SER A 533 16.85 3.15 14.21
CA SER A 533 16.90 1.98 13.33
C SER A 533 18.29 1.81 12.74
N LEU A 534 18.72 0.56 12.56
CA LEU A 534 20.03 0.17 12.08
C LEU A 534 19.88 -0.86 10.97
N ALA A 535 20.53 -0.63 9.84
CA ALA A 535 20.70 -1.63 8.80
C ALA A 535 22.20 -1.97 8.68
N ILE A 536 22.49 -3.26 8.61
CA ILE A 536 23.84 -3.83 8.55
C ILE A 536 23.95 -4.71 7.30
N ILE A 537 24.94 -4.45 6.46
CA ILE A 537 25.38 -5.36 5.42
C ILE A 537 26.73 -5.93 5.86
N PRO A 538 26.79 -7.21 6.24
CA PRO A 538 28.04 -7.81 6.71
C PRO A 538 29.08 -7.88 5.59
N ALA A 539 30.35 -7.77 5.97
CA ALA A 539 31.47 -8.00 5.08
C ALA A 539 31.38 -9.37 4.40
N ASN A 540 31.67 -9.44 3.09
CA ASN A 540 31.63 -10.66 2.27
C ASN A 540 30.23 -11.28 2.11
N HIS A 541 29.17 -10.63 2.61
CA HIS A 541 27.79 -11.05 2.51
C HIS A 541 26.89 -9.91 2.00
N GLU A 542 27.29 -9.27 0.90
CA GLU A 542 26.58 -8.11 0.31
C GLU A 542 25.11 -8.41 -0.07
N ASN A 543 24.79 -9.68 -0.25
CA ASN A 543 23.43 -10.15 -0.51
C ASN A 543 22.53 -10.19 0.73
N THR A 544 23.12 -10.03 1.92
CA THR A 544 22.42 -10.09 3.20
C THR A 544 22.28 -8.69 3.80
N THR A 545 21.10 -8.38 4.34
CA THR A 545 20.89 -7.17 5.13
C THR A 545 20.16 -7.51 6.41
N LEU A 546 20.75 -7.18 7.55
CA LEU A 546 20.13 -7.25 8.86
C LEU A 546 19.53 -5.88 9.20
N ARG A 547 18.33 -5.85 9.74
CA ARG A 547 17.62 -4.62 10.11
C ARG A 547 17.10 -4.73 11.54
N LEU A 548 17.36 -3.70 12.33
CA LEU A 548 16.86 -3.56 13.69
C LEU A 548 16.20 -2.20 13.84
N ALA A 549 15.07 -2.15 14.51
CA ALA A 549 14.43 -0.89 14.84
C ALA A 549 13.77 -0.95 16.22
N ALA A 550 13.84 0.16 16.94
CA ALA A 550 13.14 0.37 18.19
C ALA A 550 12.65 1.82 18.29
N GLY A 551 11.51 2.05 18.93
CA GLY A 551 11.01 3.40 19.10
C GLY A 551 9.69 3.51 19.83
N LEU A 552 9.42 4.73 20.26
CA LEU A 552 8.14 5.15 20.82
C LEU A 552 7.29 5.80 19.75
N TYR A 553 6.05 5.34 19.64
CA TYR A 553 5.07 5.84 18.69
C TYR A 553 3.81 6.24 19.44
N TYR A 554 3.30 7.41 19.17
CA TYR A 554 2.07 7.91 19.76
C TYR A 554 1.08 8.27 18.66
N GLN A 555 -0.20 8.11 19.00
CA GLN A 555 -1.30 8.56 18.16
C GLN A 555 -2.26 9.37 19.00
N ALA A 556 -2.41 10.65 18.70
CA ALA A 556 -3.46 11.45 19.30
C ALA A 556 -4.82 10.92 18.82
N PRO A 557 -5.82 10.84 19.69
CA PRO A 557 -7.14 10.42 19.30
C PRO A 557 -7.69 11.30 18.17
N PHE A 558 -8.36 10.67 17.21
CA PHE A 558 -9.11 11.43 16.22
C PHE A 558 -10.51 11.77 16.73
N PHE A 559 -11.22 12.64 16.03
CA PHE A 559 -12.44 13.26 16.57
C PHE A 559 -13.50 12.27 17.08
N LYS A 560 -13.75 11.14 16.36
CA LYS A 560 -14.73 10.15 16.83
C LYS A 560 -14.31 9.39 18.11
N GLU A 561 -13.00 9.24 18.35
CA GLU A 561 -12.46 8.66 19.58
C GLU A 561 -12.57 9.59 20.80
N LEU A 562 -12.75 10.90 20.58
CA LEU A 562 -12.89 11.87 21.66
C LEU A 562 -14.27 11.84 22.33
N ARG A 563 -15.25 11.15 21.75
CA ARG A 563 -16.62 11.12 22.24
C ARG A 563 -16.71 10.28 23.51
N ASP A 564 -17.05 10.92 24.60
CA ASP A 564 -17.47 10.28 25.85
C ASP A 564 -18.99 10.37 25.95
N THR A 565 -19.64 9.24 26.25
CA THR A 565 -21.09 9.13 26.23
C THR A 565 -21.64 9.04 27.64
N THR A 566 -22.65 9.86 27.93
CA THR A 566 -23.38 9.82 29.19
C THR A 566 -24.88 9.65 28.90
N THR A 567 -25.52 8.68 29.56
CA THR A 567 -26.96 8.44 29.40
C THR A 567 -27.73 9.11 30.56
N VAL A 568 -28.61 10.04 30.22
CA VAL A 568 -29.48 10.74 31.17
C VAL A 568 -30.91 10.58 30.70
N ASN A 569 -31.77 10.05 31.57
CA ASN A 569 -33.20 9.81 31.27
C ASN A 569 -33.46 9.04 29.98
N GLY A 570 -32.64 8.01 29.65
CA GLY A 570 -32.77 7.19 28.44
C GLY A 570 -32.24 7.83 27.18
N VAL A 571 -31.70 9.04 27.22
CA VAL A 571 -31.04 9.70 26.10
C VAL A 571 -29.54 9.70 26.33
N THR A 572 -28.79 9.13 25.42
CA THR A 572 -27.33 9.17 25.39
C THR A 572 -26.88 10.47 24.76
N VAL A 573 -26.06 11.24 25.45
CA VAL A 573 -25.44 12.47 24.95
C VAL A 573 -23.94 12.21 24.83
N ALA A 574 -23.37 12.49 23.68
CA ALA A 574 -21.93 12.43 23.46
C ALA A 574 -21.31 13.82 23.61
N SER A 575 -20.26 13.92 24.42
CA SER A 575 -19.43 15.11 24.62
C SER A 575 -17.96 14.81 24.33
N LEU A 576 -17.13 15.84 24.16
CA LEU A 576 -15.70 15.63 23.94
C LEU A 576 -14.97 15.43 25.26
N ASN A 577 -14.19 14.36 25.36
CA ASN A 577 -13.35 14.06 26.52
C ASN A 577 -12.01 14.81 26.42
N GLU A 578 -11.86 15.91 27.15
CA GLU A 578 -10.61 16.68 27.19
C GLU A 578 -9.48 16.01 28.00
N LYS A 579 -9.78 14.93 28.73
CA LYS A 579 -8.80 14.21 29.58
C LYS A 579 -8.17 13.03 28.82
N ILE A 580 -8.69 12.69 27.65
CA ILE A 580 -8.20 11.57 26.85
C ILE A 580 -6.74 11.79 26.44
N LYS A 581 -5.93 10.76 26.56
CA LYS A 581 -4.50 10.80 26.23
C LYS A 581 -4.22 10.17 24.88
N SER A 582 -3.08 10.50 24.31
CA SER A 582 -2.57 9.83 23.11
C SER A 582 -2.33 8.34 23.39
N GLN A 583 -2.79 7.50 22.49
CA GLN A 583 -2.47 6.08 22.46
C GLN A 583 -0.97 5.90 22.20
N ARG A 584 -0.35 4.88 22.80
CA ARG A 584 1.10 4.67 22.75
C ARG A 584 1.45 3.24 22.35
N SER A 585 2.43 3.11 21.47
CA SER A 585 3.03 1.85 21.06
C SER A 585 4.55 1.90 21.14
N ILE A 586 5.17 0.92 21.80
CA ILE A 586 6.62 0.72 21.82
C ILE A 586 6.94 -0.39 20.85
N HIS A 587 7.71 -0.10 19.81
CA HIS A 587 8.07 -1.07 18.77
C HIS A 587 9.46 -1.64 19.00
N PHE A 588 9.58 -2.96 18.77
CA PHE A 588 10.83 -3.69 18.56
C PHE A 588 10.70 -4.51 17.29
N ILE A 589 11.59 -4.32 16.34
CA ILE A 589 11.55 -5.00 15.04
C ILE A 589 12.94 -5.52 14.70
N ALA A 590 13.01 -6.76 14.26
CA ALA A 590 14.21 -7.39 13.73
C ALA A 590 13.91 -7.98 12.35
N GLY A 591 14.68 -7.59 11.36
CA GLY A 591 14.48 -7.99 9.96
C GLY A 591 15.74 -8.61 9.35
N TYR A 592 15.54 -9.57 8.48
CA TYR A 592 16.55 -10.24 7.68
C TYR A 592 16.14 -10.21 6.22
N ASP A 593 16.96 -9.66 5.34
CA ASP A 593 16.77 -9.68 3.89
C ASP A 593 17.90 -10.45 3.25
N TYR A 594 17.57 -11.37 2.35
CA TYR A 594 18.53 -12.13 1.55
C TYR A 594 18.20 -12.03 0.07
N ARG A 595 19.18 -11.56 -0.73
CA ARG A 595 19.05 -11.44 -2.19
C ARG A 595 19.79 -12.60 -2.83
N PHE A 596 19.14 -13.26 -3.78
CA PHE A 596 19.75 -14.39 -4.48
C PHE A 596 19.29 -14.41 -5.95
N ARG A 597 19.97 -15.21 -6.74
CA ARG A 597 19.58 -15.47 -8.12
C ARG A 597 19.20 -16.94 -8.28
N MET A 598 18.12 -17.16 -9.02
CA MET A 598 17.67 -18.46 -9.44
C MET A 598 17.33 -18.36 -10.93
N ASN A 599 17.93 -19.21 -11.77
CA ASN A 599 17.80 -19.19 -13.24
C ASN A 599 18.08 -17.78 -13.84
N ASP A 600 19.16 -17.12 -13.39
CA ASP A 600 19.56 -15.76 -13.76
C ASP A 600 18.56 -14.65 -13.38
N GLN A 601 17.44 -14.97 -12.72
CA GLN A 601 16.48 -14.01 -12.21
C GLN A 601 16.79 -13.61 -10.76
N ARG A 602 16.37 -12.41 -10.39
CA ARG A 602 16.63 -11.82 -9.06
C ARG A 602 15.48 -12.11 -8.13
N PHE A 603 15.81 -12.65 -6.97
CA PHE A 603 14.89 -12.89 -5.87
C PHE A 603 15.34 -12.20 -4.60
N LYS A 604 14.39 -11.83 -3.77
CA LYS A 604 14.62 -11.31 -2.42
C LYS A 604 13.72 -12.07 -1.46
N PHE A 605 14.30 -12.70 -0.47
CA PHE A 605 13.61 -13.23 0.70
C PHE A 605 13.72 -12.22 1.83
N SER A 606 12.62 -11.92 2.50
CA SER A 606 12.56 -11.05 3.68
C SER A 606 11.84 -11.78 4.80
N ALA A 607 12.39 -11.72 6.00
CA ALA A 607 11.77 -12.19 7.23
C ALA A 607 11.85 -11.10 8.28
N GLU A 608 10.74 -10.82 8.97
CA GLU A 608 10.68 -9.82 10.05
C GLU A 608 9.97 -10.39 11.26
N ALA A 609 10.55 -10.19 12.44
CA ALA A 609 9.89 -10.41 13.72
C ALA A 609 9.60 -9.06 14.36
N TYR A 610 8.43 -8.91 14.93
CA TYR A 610 8.04 -7.67 15.60
C TYR A 610 7.29 -7.90 16.91
N TYR A 611 7.47 -6.95 17.82
CA TYR A 611 6.71 -6.84 19.05
C TYR A 611 6.34 -5.38 19.28
N LYS A 612 5.06 -5.11 19.54
CA LYS A 612 4.52 -3.80 19.89
C LYS A 612 3.87 -3.90 21.26
N ALA A 613 4.37 -3.14 22.25
CA ALA A 613 3.69 -2.98 23.54
C ALA A 613 2.77 -1.78 23.45
N LEU A 614 1.47 -2.02 23.66
CA LEU A 614 0.41 -1.03 23.50
C LEU A 614 -0.08 -0.54 24.85
N SER A 615 -0.33 0.76 24.97
CA SER A 615 -0.89 1.37 26.20
C SER A 615 -1.74 2.60 25.87
N ASN A 616 -2.61 2.97 26.80
CA ASN A 616 -3.59 4.03 26.63
C ASN A 616 -4.49 3.79 25.39
N ILE A 617 -4.83 2.54 25.08
CA ILE A 617 -5.70 2.21 23.96
C ILE A 617 -7.10 2.72 24.25
N VAL A 618 -7.72 3.36 23.28
CA VAL A 618 -9.15 3.66 23.26
C VAL A 618 -9.87 2.46 22.65
N PRO A 619 -10.62 1.67 23.44
CA PRO A 619 -11.30 0.50 22.92
C PRO A 619 -12.42 0.90 21.98
N TYR A 620 -12.71 0.02 21.02
CA TYR A 620 -13.84 0.15 20.13
C TYR A 620 -14.43 -1.23 19.81
N SER A 621 -15.71 -1.22 19.46
CA SER A 621 -16.42 -2.39 18.96
C SER A 621 -16.84 -2.18 17.51
N VAL A 622 -17.05 -3.30 16.80
CA VAL A 622 -17.62 -3.28 15.45
C VAL A 622 -18.96 -4.00 15.51
N SER A 623 -20.03 -3.23 15.29
CA SER A 623 -21.39 -3.76 15.22
C SER A 623 -21.88 -3.66 13.77
N ASN A 624 -22.10 -4.80 13.13
CA ASN A 624 -22.30 -4.92 11.68
C ASN A 624 -21.10 -4.27 10.96
N VAL A 625 -21.27 -3.10 10.34
CA VAL A 625 -20.18 -2.32 9.70
C VAL A 625 -19.86 -1.02 10.42
N LYS A 626 -20.56 -0.71 11.53
CA LYS A 626 -20.37 0.51 12.33
C LYS A 626 -19.26 0.31 13.37
N VAL A 627 -18.38 1.29 13.48
CA VAL A 627 -17.35 1.34 14.52
C VAL A 627 -17.80 2.26 15.63
N VAL A 628 -17.86 1.74 16.86
CA VAL A 628 -18.28 2.46 18.07
C VAL A 628 -17.08 2.58 19.01
N TYR A 629 -16.62 3.80 19.28
CA TYR A 629 -15.51 4.11 20.18
C TYR A 629 -16.03 4.41 21.59
N TYR A 630 -15.28 3.96 22.60
CA TYR A 630 -15.68 4.13 24.02
C TYR A 630 -15.19 5.45 24.65
N GLY A 631 -14.35 6.22 23.95
CA GLY A 631 -13.96 7.57 24.34
C GLY A 631 -13.04 7.68 25.56
N GLN A 632 -12.46 6.59 26.04
CA GLN A 632 -11.59 6.55 27.23
C GLN A 632 -10.39 5.62 27.02
N ASN A 633 -9.25 5.96 27.68
CA ASN A 633 -8.00 5.17 27.61
C ASN A 633 -7.99 4.02 28.61
N GLU A 634 -8.80 3.02 28.44
CA GLU A 634 -9.00 1.95 29.45
C GLU A 634 -8.15 0.71 29.21
N CYS A 635 -7.54 0.58 28.02
CA CYS A 635 -6.88 -0.64 27.61
C CYS A 635 -5.37 -0.50 27.46
N SER A 636 -4.69 -1.61 27.72
CA SER A 636 -3.31 -1.87 27.33
C SER A 636 -3.25 -3.19 26.53
N GLY A 637 -2.17 -3.47 25.83
CA GLY A 637 -2.12 -4.69 25.04
C GLY A 637 -0.78 -4.91 24.36
N HIS A 638 -0.78 -5.82 23.40
CA HIS A 638 0.36 -6.09 22.56
C HIS A 638 -0.07 -6.55 21.17
N ALA A 639 0.84 -6.37 20.22
CA ALA A 639 0.79 -7.02 18.91
C ALA A 639 2.17 -7.62 18.63
N ALA A 640 2.22 -8.92 18.37
CA ALA A 640 3.45 -9.64 18.07
C ALA A 640 3.28 -10.50 16.84
N GLY A 641 4.33 -10.69 16.05
CA GLY A 641 4.21 -11.55 14.88
C GLY A 641 5.48 -11.72 14.08
N LEU A 642 5.33 -12.55 13.03
CA LEU A 642 6.36 -12.89 12.07
C LEU A 642 5.83 -12.64 10.66
N ASP A 643 6.56 -11.90 9.87
CA ASP A 643 6.26 -11.62 8.48
C ASP A 643 7.31 -12.22 7.57
N PHE A 644 6.89 -12.94 6.53
CA PHE A 644 7.76 -13.52 5.52
C PHE A 644 7.33 -13.04 4.14
N LYS A 645 8.28 -12.73 3.28
CA LYS A 645 8.01 -12.33 1.90
C LYS A 645 9.07 -12.88 0.96
N LEU A 646 8.64 -13.58 -0.07
CA LEU A 646 9.46 -13.93 -1.22
C LEU A 646 9.03 -13.06 -2.39
N TYR A 647 9.92 -12.23 -2.88
CA TYR A 647 9.72 -11.32 -3.99
C TYR A 647 10.72 -11.63 -5.10
N GLY A 648 10.31 -11.59 -6.36
CA GLY A 648 11.24 -11.76 -7.46
C GLY A 648 10.59 -11.77 -8.84
N GLU A 649 11.46 -11.82 -9.84
CA GLU A 649 11.09 -11.99 -11.24
C GLU A 649 11.03 -13.49 -11.56
N PHE A 650 9.89 -14.14 -11.36
CA PHE A 650 9.70 -15.54 -11.79
C PHE A 650 9.76 -15.67 -13.31
N VAL A 651 9.36 -14.60 -14.00
CA VAL A 651 9.47 -14.46 -15.45
C VAL A 651 10.12 -13.10 -15.74
N PRO A 652 11.08 -13.02 -16.72
CA PRO A 652 11.78 -11.77 -17.02
C PRO A 652 10.83 -10.62 -17.35
N GLY A 653 10.91 -9.54 -16.54
CA GLY A 653 10.11 -8.32 -16.71
C GLY A 653 8.78 -8.31 -15.96
N THR A 654 8.49 -9.32 -15.13
CA THR A 654 7.31 -9.35 -14.23
C THR A 654 7.72 -9.54 -12.79
N ASP A 655 7.17 -8.73 -11.91
CA ASP A 655 7.39 -8.85 -10.48
C ASP A 655 6.26 -9.67 -9.84
N SER A 656 6.61 -10.66 -9.01
CA SER A 656 5.67 -11.51 -8.29
C SER A 656 6.12 -11.66 -6.84
N TRP A 657 5.20 -11.91 -5.93
CA TRP A 657 5.54 -12.16 -4.53
C TRP A 657 4.54 -13.07 -3.84
N LEU A 658 5.06 -13.77 -2.85
CA LEU A 658 4.31 -14.51 -1.86
C LEU A 658 4.62 -13.90 -0.49
N SER A 659 3.60 -13.55 0.29
CA SER A 659 3.74 -13.10 1.66
C SER A 659 2.96 -13.99 2.62
N LEU A 660 3.53 -14.22 3.80
CA LEU A 660 2.92 -14.91 4.92
C LEU A 660 3.13 -14.04 6.16
N SER A 661 2.05 -13.75 6.86
CA SER A 661 2.07 -13.05 8.14
C SER A 661 1.42 -13.92 9.21
N LEU A 662 2.06 -14.02 10.35
CA LEU A 662 1.55 -14.68 11.55
C LEU A 662 1.49 -13.63 12.66
N MET A 663 0.35 -13.53 13.34
CA MET A 663 0.10 -12.44 14.29
C MET A 663 -0.71 -12.91 15.50
N ASP A 664 -0.41 -12.32 16.66
CA ASP A 664 -1.20 -12.38 17.88
C ASP A 664 -1.38 -10.97 18.42
N THR A 665 -2.63 -10.49 18.48
CA THR A 665 -2.93 -9.12 18.90
C THR A 665 -4.03 -9.11 19.93
N LYS A 666 -3.70 -8.68 21.15
CA LYS A 666 -4.59 -8.71 22.30
C LYS A 666 -4.61 -7.37 23.04
N MET A 667 -5.76 -7.04 23.57
CA MET A 667 -5.91 -5.97 24.55
C MET A 667 -6.35 -6.53 25.90
N LYS A 668 -6.00 -5.84 26.96
CA LYS A 668 -6.38 -6.15 28.34
C LYS A 668 -7.35 -5.06 28.81
N LEU A 669 -8.58 -5.48 29.09
CA LEU A 669 -9.65 -4.65 29.63
C LEU A 669 -10.15 -5.29 30.93
N ASN A 670 -10.23 -4.54 32.01
CA ASN A 670 -10.70 -5.01 33.35
C ASN A 670 -10.02 -6.33 33.82
N GLY A 671 -8.73 -6.48 33.48
CA GLY A 671 -7.96 -7.68 33.86
C GLY A 671 -8.10 -8.87 32.91
N LYS A 672 -9.08 -8.87 31.98
CA LYS A 672 -9.27 -9.91 30.98
C LYS A 672 -8.51 -9.61 29.70
N SER A 673 -7.92 -10.61 29.09
CA SER A 673 -7.24 -10.51 27.79
C SER A 673 -8.20 -10.92 26.69
N ILE A 674 -8.48 -10.01 25.75
CA ILE A 674 -9.37 -10.21 24.61
C ILE A 674 -8.64 -9.87 23.30
N PRO A 675 -8.96 -10.51 22.17
CA PRO A 675 -8.37 -10.14 20.89
C PRO A 675 -8.81 -8.73 20.50
N LEU A 676 -7.91 -7.97 19.87
CA LEU A 676 -8.28 -6.70 19.21
C LEU A 676 -9.20 -6.99 18.01
N PRO A 677 -10.12 -6.09 17.64
CA PRO A 677 -10.98 -6.28 16.48
C PRO A 677 -10.23 -6.51 15.17
N THR A 678 -8.96 -6.13 15.11
CA THR A 678 -8.04 -6.31 13.99
C THR A 678 -7.20 -7.57 14.05
N ASP A 679 -7.39 -8.42 15.08
CA ASP A 679 -6.61 -9.66 15.26
C ASP A 679 -6.90 -10.66 14.15
N GLN A 680 -5.97 -10.82 13.23
CA GLN A 680 -6.00 -11.78 12.13
C GLN A 680 -4.77 -12.67 12.23
N ARG A 681 -4.91 -13.84 12.87
CA ARG A 681 -3.79 -14.69 13.31
C ARG A 681 -2.85 -15.11 12.19
N TYR A 682 -3.36 -15.23 10.97
CA TYR A 682 -2.55 -15.49 9.78
C TYR A 682 -3.13 -14.80 8.55
N ALA A 683 -2.24 -14.42 7.63
CA ALA A 683 -2.59 -13.94 6.30
C ALA A 683 -1.56 -14.42 5.28
N VAL A 684 -2.03 -15.05 4.20
CA VAL A 684 -1.21 -15.48 3.05
C VAL A 684 -1.69 -14.71 1.83
N ASN A 685 -0.78 -14.00 1.18
CA ASN A 685 -1.08 -13.29 -0.06
C ASN A 685 -0.09 -13.74 -1.15
N LEU A 686 -0.62 -14.12 -2.30
CA LEU A 686 0.15 -14.36 -3.52
C LEU A 686 -0.28 -13.38 -4.59
N PHE A 687 0.68 -12.67 -5.15
CA PHE A 687 0.52 -11.94 -6.40
C PHE A 687 1.51 -12.50 -7.42
N PHE A 688 0.99 -13.06 -8.48
CA PHE A 688 1.78 -13.67 -9.55
C PHE A 688 1.40 -13.04 -10.88
N THR A 689 2.41 -12.68 -11.66
CA THR A 689 2.24 -12.14 -13.01
C THR A 689 3.15 -12.85 -13.98
N ASP A 690 2.61 -13.23 -15.11
CA ASP A 690 3.36 -13.93 -16.15
C ASP A 690 2.91 -13.50 -17.56
N TYR A 691 3.76 -13.77 -18.56
CA TYR A 691 3.42 -13.71 -19.97
C TYR A 691 3.09 -15.11 -20.47
N PHE A 692 2.13 -15.20 -21.40
CA PHE A 692 1.86 -16.47 -22.07
C PHE A 692 3.09 -16.97 -22.82
N PRO A 693 3.37 -18.29 -22.81
CA PRO A 693 4.48 -18.86 -23.53
C PRO A 693 4.46 -18.46 -25.02
N GLY A 694 5.57 -17.95 -25.51
CA GLY A 694 5.73 -17.52 -26.90
C GLY A 694 5.14 -16.14 -27.25
N SER A 695 4.47 -15.45 -26.33
CA SER A 695 3.88 -14.13 -26.59
C SER A 695 4.01 -13.14 -25.42
N ARG A 696 4.77 -12.08 -25.63
CA ARG A 696 4.81 -10.95 -24.68
C ARG A 696 3.61 -10.01 -24.76
N LYS A 697 2.68 -10.25 -25.67
CA LYS A 697 1.46 -9.44 -25.80
C LYS A 697 0.37 -9.87 -24.82
N TRP A 698 0.35 -11.16 -24.45
CA TRP A 698 -0.58 -11.69 -23.47
C TRP A 698 0.07 -11.76 -22.11
N ARG A 699 -0.58 -11.18 -21.11
CA ARG A 699 -0.15 -11.18 -19.71
C ARG A 699 -1.29 -11.69 -18.83
N MET A 700 -0.96 -12.57 -17.92
CA MET A 700 -1.85 -13.08 -16.88
C MET A 700 -1.41 -12.52 -15.53
N SER A 701 -2.36 -12.21 -14.68
CA SER A 701 -2.14 -11.84 -13.27
C SER A 701 -3.05 -12.67 -12.38
N LEU A 702 -2.51 -13.26 -11.33
CA LEU A 702 -3.22 -14.03 -10.33
C LEU A 702 -3.01 -13.38 -8.97
N LYS A 703 -4.09 -13.17 -8.25
CA LYS A 703 -4.08 -12.68 -6.87
C LYS A 703 -4.81 -13.69 -5.99
N LEU A 704 -4.13 -14.22 -4.98
CA LEU A 704 -4.74 -15.10 -3.99
C LEU A 704 -4.63 -14.45 -2.61
N VAL A 705 -5.69 -14.53 -1.83
CA VAL A 705 -5.74 -14.09 -0.43
C VAL A 705 -6.37 -15.21 0.39
N PHE A 706 -5.67 -15.61 1.43
CA PHE A 706 -6.17 -16.53 2.43
C PHE A 706 -5.82 -15.97 3.81
N ALA A 707 -6.81 -15.58 4.59
CA ALA A 707 -6.60 -14.93 5.86
C ALA A 707 -7.59 -15.41 6.91
N ASP A 708 -7.18 -15.37 8.18
CA ASP A 708 -8.04 -15.72 9.31
C ASP A 708 -9.24 -14.77 9.41
N GLY A 709 -10.34 -15.25 9.96
CA GLY A 709 -11.50 -14.43 10.26
C GLY A 709 -11.22 -13.44 11.38
N LEU A 710 -11.79 -12.24 11.31
CA LEU A 710 -11.68 -11.24 12.36
C LEU A 710 -12.53 -11.59 13.58
N PRO A 711 -12.14 -11.17 14.78
CA PRO A 711 -12.99 -11.21 15.96
C PRO A 711 -14.24 -10.34 15.79
N PHE A 712 -15.36 -10.79 16.30
CA PHE A 712 -16.59 -10.00 16.38
C PHE A 712 -17.34 -10.33 17.68
N ALA A 713 -18.22 -9.43 18.09
CA ALA A 713 -19.01 -9.57 19.31
C ALA A 713 -20.50 -9.29 19.04
N ALA A 714 -21.36 -9.78 19.91
CA ALA A 714 -22.77 -9.41 19.86
C ALA A 714 -22.93 -7.91 20.22
N PRO A 715 -23.83 -7.18 19.52
CA PRO A 715 -24.07 -5.78 19.81
C PRO A 715 -24.62 -5.59 21.25
N HIS A 716 -24.35 -4.42 21.83
CA HIS A 716 -24.79 -4.02 23.17
C HIS A 716 -24.38 -4.98 24.31
N LYS A 717 -23.35 -5.79 24.11
CA LYS A 717 -22.70 -6.61 25.14
C LYS A 717 -21.37 -5.99 25.55
N GLU A 718 -20.95 -6.27 26.78
CA GLU A 718 -19.61 -5.89 27.23
C GLU A 718 -18.56 -6.58 26.37
N LEU A 719 -17.54 -5.83 25.92
CA LEU A 719 -16.45 -6.33 25.05
C LEU A 719 -15.77 -7.58 25.61
N GLU A 720 -15.75 -7.73 26.93
CA GLU A 720 -15.05 -8.81 27.65
C GLU A 720 -15.79 -10.14 27.59
N THR A 721 -17.07 -10.15 27.22
CA THR A 721 -17.93 -11.33 27.40
C THR A 721 -18.08 -12.19 26.13
N ASN A 722 -17.91 -11.62 24.95
CA ASN A 722 -18.23 -12.31 23.72
C ASN A 722 -17.22 -12.02 22.60
N SER A 723 -16.20 -12.85 22.50
CA SER A 723 -15.30 -12.83 21.34
C SER A 723 -15.55 -14.08 20.49
N PHE A 724 -16.30 -13.89 19.39
CA PHE A 724 -16.43 -14.87 18.33
C PHE A 724 -15.43 -14.56 17.23
N ARG A 725 -15.16 -15.53 16.35
CA ARG A 725 -14.32 -15.32 15.18
C ARG A 725 -15.08 -15.67 13.92
N ALA A 726 -15.03 -14.75 12.94
CA ALA A 726 -15.62 -14.97 11.62
C ALA A 726 -14.94 -16.12 10.87
N THR A 727 -15.57 -16.63 9.85
CA THR A 727 -14.98 -17.60 8.93
C THR A 727 -13.77 -16.98 8.21
N ALA A 728 -12.79 -17.82 7.86
CA ALA A 728 -11.59 -17.37 7.15
C ALA A 728 -11.94 -16.73 5.80
N TYR A 729 -11.32 -15.60 5.50
CA TYR A 729 -11.44 -14.91 4.21
C TYR A 729 -10.59 -15.63 3.15
N ARG A 730 -11.21 -16.00 2.02
CA ARG A 730 -10.57 -16.74 0.91
C ARG A 730 -10.97 -16.12 -0.40
N ARG A 731 -10.01 -15.68 -1.20
CA ARG A 731 -10.31 -15.06 -2.48
C ARG A 731 -9.25 -15.36 -3.52
N ALA A 732 -9.68 -15.62 -4.72
CA ALA A 732 -8.84 -15.73 -5.90
C ALA A 732 -9.37 -14.79 -6.99
N ASP A 733 -8.53 -13.89 -7.48
CA ASP A 733 -8.83 -13.03 -8.61
C ASP A 733 -7.82 -13.32 -9.74
N ILE A 734 -8.30 -13.47 -10.96
CA ILE A 734 -7.48 -13.66 -12.14
C ILE A 734 -7.73 -12.56 -13.15
N GLY A 735 -6.67 -11.99 -13.70
CA GLY A 735 -6.73 -10.99 -14.76
C GLY A 735 -5.95 -11.44 -15.97
N MET A 736 -6.52 -11.23 -17.16
CA MET A 736 -5.83 -11.42 -18.43
C MET A 736 -5.80 -10.10 -19.17
N SER A 737 -4.67 -9.76 -19.77
CA SER A 737 -4.53 -8.57 -20.59
C SER A 737 -3.82 -8.86 -21.90
N TYR A 738 -4.25 -8.17 -22.94
CA TYR A 738 -3.70 -8.24 -24.28
C TYR A 738 -3.22 -6.87 -24.73
N GLN A 739 -1.95 -6.76 -25.07
CA GLN A 739 -1.36 -5.55 -25.65
C GLN A 739 -1.66 -5.49 -27.15
N LEU A 740 -2.74 -4.77 -27.49
CA LEU A 740 -3.20 -4.63 -28.88
C LEU A 740 -2.20 -3.81 -29.69
N LEU A 741 -1.69 -2.72 -29.13
CA LEU A 741 -0.75 -1.80 -29.75
C LEU A 741 0.43 -1.54 -28.81
N ASP A 742 1.65 -1.65 -29.34
CA ASP A 742 2.88 -1.23 -28.67
C ASP A 742 3.74 -0.41 -29.64
N ASN A 743 3.60 0.89 -29.56
CA ASN A 743 4.41 1.86 -30.29
C ASN A 743 5.51 2.48 -29.42
N SER A 744 5.66 2.04 -28.17
CA SER A 744 6.63 2.58 -27.21
C SER A 744 8.08 2.47 -27.72
N ARG A 745 8.35 1.48 -28.59
CA ARG A 745 9.68 1.20 -29.18
C ARG A 745 9.89 1.78 -30.58
N ARG A 746 8.88 2.42 -31.20
CA ARG A 746 9.00 2.98 -32.55
C ARG A 746 9.68 4.33 -32.50
N GLU A 747 10.65 4.56 -33.37
CA GLU A 747 11.35 5.87 -33.50
C GLU A 747 10.41 6.98 -34.00
N LYS A 748 9.39 6.65 -34.78
CA LYS A 748 8.36 7.61 -35.21
C LYS A 748 7.38 7.86 -34.05
N LYS A 749 7.24 9.11 -33.61
CA LYS A 749 6.29 9.54 -32.60
C LYS A 749 4.87 9.37 -33.11
N THR A 750 4.21 8.32 -32.69
CA THR A 750 2.77 8.14 -32.84
C THR A 750 2.07 8.76 -31.61
N PHE A 751 0.91 9.39 -31.80
CA PHE A 751 0.12 9.94 -30.70
C PHE A 751 -0.20 8.86 -29.66
N LEU A 752 -0.65 7.70 -30.12
CA LEU A 752 -1.00 6.56 -29.28
C LEU A 752 0.21 5.65 -29.12
N LYS A 753 0.71 5.51 -27.89
CA LYS A 753 1.87 4.69 -27.54
C LYS A 753 1.49 3.24 -27.25
N ASN A 754 0.43 3.06 -26.48
CA ASN A 754 0.05 1.75 -25.97
C ASN A 754 -1.47 1.61 -25.90
N VAL A 755 -1.98 0.43 -26.28
CA VAL A 755 -3.39 0.04 -26.09
C VAL A 755 -3.41 -1.33 -25.48
N THR A 756 -3.99 -1.44 -24.30
CA THR A 756 -4.13 -2.70 -23.58
C THR A 756 -5.60 -2.98 -23.30
N LEU A 757 -6.04 -4.16 -23.66
CA LEU A 757 -7.35 -4.70 -23.32
C LEU A 757 -7.17 -5.68 -22.17
N GLY A 758 -8.08 -5.69 -21.20
CA GLY A 758 -8.02 -6.60 -20.08
C GLY A 758 -9.40 -7.14 -19.70
N VAL A 759 -9.42 -8.35 -19.16
CA VAL A 759 -10.58 -8.97 -18.56
C VAL A 759 -10.15 -9.57 -17.23
N ASP A 760 -10.85 -9.24 -16.16
CA ASP A 760 -10.61 -9.77 -14.83
C ASP A 760 -11.82 -10.61 -14.40
N CYS A 761 -11.56 -11.76 -13.79
CA CYS A 761 -12.54 -12.54 -13.06
C CYS A 761 -12.22 -12.41 -11.56
N LEU A 762 -13.07 -11.68 -10.86
CA LEU A 762 -12.98 -11.43 -9.44
C LEU A 762 -13.74 -12.51 -8.68
N ASN A 763 -13.19 -12.98 -7.56
CA ASN A 763 -13.70 -14.10 -6.78
C ASN A 763 -13.97 -15.34 -7.66
N LEU A 764 -12.94 -15.81 -8.33
CA LEU A 764 -12.98 -16.89 -9.35
C LEU A 764 -13.77 -18.12 -8.90
N PHE A 765 -13.64 -18.52 -7.63
CA PHE A 765 -14.29 -19.72 -7.08
C PHE A 765 -15.69 -19.45 -6.53
N GLY A 766 -16.15 -18.18 -6.50
CA GLY A 766 -17.47 -17.80 -5.97
C GLY A 766 -17.60 -18.13 -4.48
N ILE A 767 -16.56 -17.88 -3.69
CA ILE A 767 -16.57 -18.17 -2.26
C ILE A 767 -17.33 -17.05 -1.54
N ASP A 768 -18.28 -17.44 -0.68
CA ASP A 768 -19.06 -16.53 0.15
C ASP A 768 -18.22 -16.12 1.38
N ASN A 769 -17.55 -14.96 1.26
CA ASN A 769 -16.78 -14.37 2.35
C ASN A 769 -17.69 -13.48 3.21
N VAL A 770 -17.62 -13.64 4.51
CA VAL A 770 -18.43 -12.85 5.44
C VAL A 770 -17.83 -11.45 5.61
N ASN A 771 -18.66 -10.42 5.38
CA ASN A 771 -18.34 -9.02 5.64
C ASN A 771 -18.66 -8.62 7.07
N SER A 772 -19.85 -8.99 7.55
CA SER A 772 -20.38 -8.63 8.86
C SER A 772 -21.49 -9.61 9.26
N TYR A 773 -22.02 -9.45 10.46
CA TYR A 773 -23.13 -10.26 10.95
C TYR A 773 -24.27 -9.36 11.41
N TYR A 774 -25.51 -9.74 11.04
CA TYR A 774 -26.70 -9.26 11.67
C TYR A 774 -27.04 -10.13 12.86
N TRP A 775 -27.49 -9.54 13.94
CA TRP A 775 -27.89 -10.27 15.11
C TRP A 775 -29.40 -10.27 15.23
N VAL A 776 -29.98 -11.44 15.31
CA VAL A 776 -31.42 -11.65 15.50
C VAL A 776 -31.64 -12.50 16.75
N THR A 777 -32.76 -12.30 17.41
CA THR A 777 -33.11 -12.97 18.65
C THR A 777 -34.36 -13.80 18.43
N ASP A 778 -34.35 -15.03 18.92
CA ASP A 778 -35.53 -15.91 18.87
C ASP A 778 -36.48 -15.67 20.06
N VAL A 779 -37.58 -16.41 20.06
CA VAL A 779 -38.62 -16.36 21.12
C VAL A 779 -38.09 -16.76 22.50
N THR A 780 -36.97 -17.50 22.57
CA THR A 780 -36.32 -17.92 23.82
C THR A 780 -35.25 -16.97 24.28
N SER A 781 -35.08 -15.81 23.63
CA SER A 781 -34.03 -14.80 23.84
C SER A 781 -32.63 -15.29 23.44
N GLN A 782 -32.52 -16.35 22.63
CA GLN A 782 -31.26 -16.81 22.07
C GLN A 782 -30.88 -15.92 20.86
N GLN A 783 -29.64 -15.45 20.83
CA GLN A 783 -29.13 -14.59 19.77
C GLN A 783 -28.42 -15.42 18.68
N TYR A 784 -28.70 -15.10 17.41
CA TYR A 784 -28.10 -15.70 16.23
C TYR A 784 -27.35 -14.64 15.41
N ALA A 785 -26.14 -14.98 14.98
CA ALA A 785 -25.36 -14.18 14.08
C ALA A 785 -25.65 -14.58 12.63
N VAL A 786 -26.45 -13.80 11.91
CA VAL A 786 -26.78 -14.02 10.50
C VAL A 786 -25.68 -13.40 9.64
N PRO A 787 -24.98 -14.18 8.80
CA PRO A 787 -23.88 -13.65 7.99
C PRO A 787 -24.39 -12.71 6.90
N ASN A 788 -23.63 -11.68 6.61
CA ASN A 788 -23.78 -10.79 5.48
C ASN A 788 -22.54 -10.97 4.60
N TYR A 789 -22.71 -11.48 3.38
CA TYR A 789 -21.61 -11.86 2.52
C TYR A 789 -21.13 -10.73 1.62
N LEU A 790 -19.83 -10.76 1.29
CA LEU A 790 -19.17 -9.92 0.31
C LEU A 790 -19.55 -10.33 -1.13
N THR A 791 -18.89 -9.68 -2.12
CA THR A 791 -19.24 -9.87 -3.53
C THR A 791 -18.98 -11.29 -4.02
N GLY A 792 -19.94 -11.85 -4.74
CA GLY A 792 -19.80 -13.11 -5.46
C GLY A 792 -18.82 -13.00 -6.65
N ARG A 793 -18.87 -13.99 -7.57
CA ARG A 793 -18.05 -13.97 -8.78
C ARG A 793 -18.46 -12.84 -9.70
N GLN A 794 -17.47 -12.03 -10.16
CA GLN A 794 -17.70 -10.89 -11.03
C GLN A 794 -16.70 -10.85 -12.19
N LEU A 795 -17.16 -10.43 -13.36
CA LEU A 795 -16.32 -10.16 -14.51
C LEU A 795 -16.15 -8.66 -14.69
N ASN A 796 -14.92 -8.21 -14.91
CA ASN A 796 -14.60 -6.81 -15.19
C ASN A 796 -13.82 -6.71 -16.50
N ALA A 797 -14.34 -5.96 -17.46
CA ALA A 797 -13.62 -5.63 -18.68
C ALA A 797 -12.99 -4.25 -18.56
N ARG A 798 -11.78 -4.10 -19.09
CA ARG A 798 -11.02 -2.83 -19.01
C ARG A 798 -10.24 -2.54 -20.27
N VAL A 799 -10.09 -1.25 -20.55
CA VAL A 799 -9.30 -0.72 -21.66
C VAL A 799 -8.36 0.34 -21.10
N LEU A 800 -7.08 0.27 -21.45
CA LEU A 800 -6.08 1.28 -21.10
C LEU A 800 -5.45 1.83 -22.40
N LEU A 801 -5.57 3.13 -22.62
CA LEU A 801 -4.95 3.89 -23.68
C LEU A 801 -3.83 4.73 -23.07
N GLU A 802 -2.61 4.69 -23.62
CA GLU A 802 -1.49 5.53 -23.19
C GLU A 802 -0.92 6.29 -24.39
N PHE A 803 -0.64 7.59 -24.25
CA PHE A 803 -0.17 8.50 -25.28
C PHE A 803 0.91 9.47 -24.81
#